data_c2797aa494245b704ca5b8e7eda23317
#
_entry.id   c2797aa494245b704ca5b8e7eda23317
#
_cell.length_a   1.000
_cell.length_b   1.000
_cell.length_c   1.000
_cell.angle_alpha   90.00
_cell.angle_beta   90.00
_cell.angle_gamma   90.00
#
_symmetry.space_group_name_H-M   'P 1'
#
loop_
_entity.id
_entity.type
_entity.pdbx_description
1 polymer ?
#
loop_
_entity_poly.entity_id
_entity_poly.type
_entity_poly.pdbx_seq_one_letter_code
_entity_poly.pdbx_strand_id
1 'polypeptide(L)'
;MPAEIADGALTGPDGGPDGGQGGGLGGDLSGSRRGDGRDDRSRAGGGEDGPEAPVPGLPVPRLSVLGVRHHGPGSARAVRDELDRIRPDLVLVEGPPEADGLVALAADPGMRPPVALLAYVPGEPSRAAFWPFAEFSPEWQAIAYAARAGVEVRFCDLPAAHSLALDADPVRRDPIGELARAAGYDDPERWWEDLVEHRGEARTLDVVAEAMRAVREGHVAEGVEARREAYMRRTLRKAAREGFSRIAVVCGAWHLPALTPPGPAAGPGPYALDGPGRLPSAAEDERLLRGMPKVRVELTWVPWTHGRLAAGAGYGAGVAAPGWYEHLFTVPDRPVERWLAGAAAILREEDLPVSSADVIEAVRLAESLATLRGRPLAGLPEVTDAVRAVLCGGDELPVELVQRRMVVGERLGRVPDATPMVPLRRDLRDEQRRLRMKPEVMAGEHDLDLRRPLDLGRSRLLHRLALLGVPWGTPRRARSKGTFKESWSLEWRPELDVALIEAAVWGITVEAAATARVRDLAGGAGLPELAALVERCLLAHLPDALPYVLGRIEDRAALDGEVRHLMGALPALVRARRYGDVRGTEGLTGVTESMLARICAGLSPALTGLDEDAAREMAALMDGVHTAAALMGGGRWLATLAGIARRDDLPGLLDGRIVRILFDAEALEDDVAARMARSMSSGNPPARSAAWMEGFLSGGGLLLVHDPRLLATVDAWLTGLSPEAFVDVLPLLRRTFGAFPAPERRMIGRRVRSGGALRAGSPGGDEEAGYDDGLAAGAVRTVRDILGRETGGRL
;
A
#
# COMPACT_ATOMS: atom_id res chain seq x y z
N MET A 1 5.72 -19.60 18.95
CA MET A 1 5.50 -21.06 19.09
C MET A 1 4.70 -21.53 17.90
N PRO A 2 5.20 -22.42 17.05
CA PRO A 2 4.57 -22.88 15.83
C PRO A 2 3.67 -24.08 16.08
N ALA A 3 2.66 -24.27 15.26
CA ALA A 3 1.96 -25.55 15.11
C ALA A 3 2.08 -25.99 13.66
N GLU A 4 2.81 -27.07 13.49
CA GLU A 4 2.84 -27.97 12.34
C GLU A 4 1.44 -28.54 12.06
N ILE A 5 1.10 -28.74 10.81
CA ILE A 5 0.30 -29.89 10.38
C ILE A 5 0.79 -30.36 9.00
N ALA A 6 0.96 -31.66 8.94
CA ALA A 6 1.59 -32.53 8.00
C ALA A 6 0.82 -32.79 6.68
N ASP A 7 1.63 -33.21 5.72
CA ASP A 7 1.52 -34.21 4.64
C ASP A 7 0.17 -34.92 4.37
N GLY A 8 -0.11 -35.08 3.11
CA GLY A 8 -1.07 -36.02 2.55
C GLY A 8 -0.89 -36.22 1.06
N ALA A 9 0.05 -37.09 0.69
CA ALA A 9 0.23 -37.62 -0.66
C ALA A 9 -0.91 -38.54 -1.06
N LEU A 10 -1.35 -38.50 -2.35
CA LEU A 10 -1.98 -39.64 -3.04
C LEU A 10 -1.69 -39.61 -4.55
N THR A 11 -0.91 -40.54 -4.94
CA THR A 11 -0.70 -41.39 -6.14
C THR A 11 -1.74 -41.32 -7.26
N GLY A 12 -1.21 -41.38 -8.51
CA GLY A 12 -1.92 -41.58 -9.77
C GLY A 12 -2.59 -42.94 -9.93
N PRO A 13 -3.07 -43.37 -11.11
CA PRO A 13 -2.23 -43.92 -12.17
C PRO A 13 -2.67 -43.74 -13.65
N ASP A 14 -1.70 -43.96 -14.54
CA ASP A 14 -1.67 -44.61 -15.86
C ASP A 14 -2.86 -44.63 -16.84
N GLY A 15 -2.52 -44.45 -18.14
CA GLY A 15 -3.27 -44.92 -19.27
C GLY A 15 -2.97 -44.23 -20.59
N GLY A 16 -1.93 -44.67 -21.35
CA GLY A 16 -1.93 -44.56 -22.80
C GLY A 16 -2.50 -45.89 -23.38
N PRO A 17 -2.47 -46.18 -24.71
CA PRO A 17 -1.88 -45.48 -25.85
C PRO A 17 -2.74 -45.54 -27.14
N ASP A 18 -2.10 -45.29 -28.32
CA ASP A 18 -2.42 -45.62 -29.73
C ASP A 18 -3.43 -44.69 -30.45
N GLY A 19 -3.22 -44.28 -31.66
CA GLY A 19 -2.58 -44.80 -32.86
C GLY A 19 -3.23 -44.20 -34.10
N GLY A 20 -2.49 -44.07 -35.21
CA GLY A 20 -3.04 -44.05 -36.54
C GLY A 20 -2.92 -42.71 -37.31
N GLN A 21 -1.92 -42.50 -38.13
CA GLN A 21 -1.75 -42.81 -39.57
C GLN A 21 -2.69 -42.08 -40.51
N GLY A 22 -2.05 -41.46 -41.52
CA GLY A 22 -2.52 -41.40 -42.88
C GLY A 22 -2.55 -40.02 -43.50
N GLY A 23 -1.54 -39.66 -44.33
CA GLY A 23 -1.55 -39.75 -45.78
C GLY A 23 -2.17 -38.47 -46.38
N GLY A 24 -1.61 -37.73 -47.29
CA GLY A 24 -0.77 -37.92 -48.39
C GLY A 24 -1.19 -37.00 -49.52
N LEU A 25 -0.22 -36.59 -50.37
CA LEU A 25 -0.41 -36.05 -51.74
C LEU A 25 -0.77 -34.57 -51.86
N GLY A 26 -0.06 -33.69 -52.58
CA GLY A 26 0.76 -33.84 -53.76
C GLY A 26 0.42 -32.74 -54.78
N GLY A 27 1.40 -32.23 -55.52
CA GLY A 27 1.18 -31.41 -56.72
C GLY A 27 1.80 -30.00 -56.56
N ASP A 28 2.98 -29.76 -57.01
CA ASP A 28 3.66 -29.67 -58.31
C ASP A 28 3.10 -28.61 -59.27
N LEU A 29 3.94 -27.74 -59.70
CA LEU A 29 4.22 -27.18 -61.01
C LEU A 29 4.80 -25.76 -60.95
N SER A 30 6.11 -25.62 -61.13
CA SER A 30 6.86 -25.36 -62.37
C SER A 30 6.84 -23.94 -62.92
N GLY A 31 8.02 -23.47 -63.23
CA GLY A 31 8.28 -22.51 -64.28
C GLY A 31 9.31 -21.42 -63.96
N SER A 32 10.57 -21.68 -64.03
CA SER A 32 11.61 -21.43 -65.08
C SER A 32 11.80 -19.96 -65.53
N ARG A 33 12.97 -19.38 -65.37
CA ARG A 33 14.13 -19.28 -66.26
C ARG A 33 15.05 -18.11 -65.93
N ARG A 34 16.36 -18.44 -65.81
CA ARG A 34 17.54 -17.79 -66.39
C ARG A 34 17.87 -16.35 -65.99
N GLY A 35 19.05 -16.07 -65.56
CA GLY A 35 20.35 -16.23 -66.14
C GLY A 35 21.47 -15.63 -65.28
N ASP A 36 22.52 -16.32 -65.36
CA ASP A 36 23.96 -16.00 -65.44
C ASP A 36 24.63 -14.87 -64.66
N GLY A 37 25.71 -15.29 -63.96
CA GLY A 37 26.86 -14.43 -63.74
C GLY A 37 27.65 -14.78 -62.46
N ARG A 38 28.53 -15.83 -62.56
CA ARG A 38 29.86 -15.98 -61.91
C ARG A 38 30.40 -14.86 -61.03
N ASP A 39 30.85 -15.16 -59.81
CA ASP A 39 32.16 -15.71 -59.36
C ASP A 39 32.09 -15.87 -57.81
N ASP A 40 32.31 -17.02 -57.37
CA ASP A 40 33.43 -17.74 -56.71
C ASP A 40 34.09 -17.06 -55.51
N ARG A 41 34.12 -17.85 -54.45
CA ARG A 41 34.95 -17.99 -53.22
C ARG A 41 34.24 -17.70 -51.91
N SER A 42 33.72 -18.70 -51.30
CA SER A 42 34.33 -19.70 -50.40
C SER A 42 34.46 -19.29 -48.94
N ARG A 43 33.91 -20.15 -48.13
CA ARG A 43 34.23 -20.49 -46.73
C ARG A 43 33.51 -19.78 -45.62
N ALA A 44 32.44 -20.43 -45.21
CA ALA A 44 32.03 -20.50 -43.83
C ALA A 44 33.22 -21.03 -42.96
N GLY A 45 33.62 -20.21 -42.01
CA GLY A 45 34.48 -20.56 -40.89
C GLY A 45 33.80 -20.09 -39.62
N GLY A 46 33.13 -20.99 -38.90
CA GLY A 46 32.75 -20.79 -37.50
C GLY A 46 34.06 -20.62 -36.72
N GLY A 47 34.37 -19.39 -36.34
CA GLY A 47 35.42 -19.09 -35.39
C GLY A 47 34.85 -19.21 -34.00
N GLU A 48 35.23 -20.26 -33.28
CA GLU A 48 35.22 -20.28 -31.82
C GLU A 48 36.10 -19.12 -31.37
N ASP A 49 35.51 -18.09 -30.72
CA ASP A 49 36.25 -17.05 -30.00
C ASP A 49 36.96 -17.70 -28.81
N GLY A 50 38.18 -18.16 -29.05
CA GLY A 50 39.13 -18.50 -28.01
C GLY A 50 39.60 -17.23 -27.30
N PRO A 51 40.18 -17.30 -26.09
CA PRO A 51 40.56 -16.13 -25.31
C PRO A 51 41.56 -15.31 -26.12
N GLU A 52 41.11 -14.12 -26.57
CA GLU A 52 41.94 -13.16 -27.26
C GLU A 52 43.10 -12.74 -26.33
N ALA A 53 44.35 -12.96 -26.80
CA ALA A 53 45.55 -12.58 -26.11
C ALA A 53 45.59 -11.02 -25.91
N PRO A 54 46.21 -10.51 -24.85
CA PRO A 54 46.28 -9.07 -24.59
C PRO A 54 46.98 -8.41 -25.76
N VAL A 55 46.36 -7.32 -26.26
CA VAL A 55 46.96 -6.52 -27.34
C VAL A 55 48.25 -5.92 -26.82
N PRO A 56 49.45 -6.23 -27.46
CA PRO A 56 50.72 -5.71 -26.96
C PRO A 56 50.77 -4.20 -27.14
N GLY A 57 50.90 -3.45 -26.04
CA GLY A 57 51.15 -2.00 -26.06
C GLY A 57 50.21 -1.08 -25.33
N LEU A 58 49.09 -1.56 -24.84
CA LEU A 58 48.24 -0.70 -24.00
C LEU A 58 48.80 -0.60 -22.56
N PRO A 59 48.89 0.61 -21.98
CA PRO A 59 49.35 0.76 -20.58
C PRO A 59 48.32 0.07 -19.64
N VAL A 60 48.85 -0.64 -18.64
CA VAL A 60 48.01 -1.26 -17.59
C VAL A 60 47.18 -0.17 -16.93
N PRO A 61 45.83 -0.29 -16.93
CA PRO A 61 44.99 0.76 -16.35
C PRO A 61 45.21 0.90 -14.84
N ARG A 62 45.15 2.13 -14.34
CA ARG A 62 45.08 2.38 -12.90
C ARG A 62 43.64 2.15 -12.47
N LEU A 63 43.43 1.11 -11.65
CA LEU A 63 42.15 0.76 -11.10
C LEU A 63 42.04 1.27 -9.66
N SER A 64 40.97 1.99 -9.36
CA SER A 64 40.61 2.40 -8.00
C SER A 64 39.23 1.83 -7.67
N VAL A 65 39.15 0.87 -6.74
CA VAL A 65 37.91 0.28 -6.28
C VAL A 65 37.50 0.95 -4.97
N LEU A 66 36.40 1.67 -4.98
CA LEU A 66 35.85 2.42 -3.87
C LEU A 66 34.71 1.59 -3.26
N GLY A 67 35.02 0.86 -2.20
CA GLY A 67 34.06 0.05 -1.47
C GLY A 67 33.24 0.94 -0.52
N VAL A 68 31.92 0.99 -0.73
CA VAL A 68 31.03 1.90 0.01
C VAL A 68 29.97 1.15 0.80
N ARG A 69 29.40 1.83 1.78
CA ARG A 69 28.07 1.52 2.27
C ARG A 69 27.06 2.28 1.43
N HIS A 70 26.08 1.58 0.89
CA HIS A 70 24.98 2.19 0.18
C HIS A 70 24.27 3.21 1.08
N HIS A 71 23.99 4.39 0.55
CA HIS A 71 23.32 5.47 1.27
C HIS A 71 24.07 6.00 2.52
N GLY A 72 25.40 5.91 2.55
CA GLY A 72 26.22 6.46 3.62
C GLY A 72 26.71 7.87 3.28
N PRO A 73 26.37 8.94 4.05
CA PRO A 73 26.79 10.32 3.76
C PRO A 73 28.32 10.53 3.82
N GLY A 74 29.01 9.87 4.74
CA GLY A 74 30.48 9.88 4.81
C GLY A 74 31.11 9.16 3.64
N SER A 75 30.57 7.98 3.28
CA SER A 75 30.98 7.25 2.07
C SER A 75 30.75 8.10 0.80
N ALA A 76 29.64 8.83 0.72
CA ALA A 76 29.33 9.69 -0.42
C ALA A 76 30.33 10.87 -0.54
N ARG A 77 30.69 11.52 0.58
CA ARG A 77 31.74 12.55 0.60
C ARG A 77 33.09 11.98 0.19
N ALA A 78 33.48 10.85 0.78
CA ALA A 78 34.75 10.19 0.48
C ALA A 78 34.87 9.78 -1.00
N VAL A 79 33.79 9.27 -1.61
CA VAL A 79 33.77 8.94 -3.04
C VAL A 79 33.93 10.20 -3.90
N ARG A 80 33.21 11.27 -3.60
CA ARG A 80 33.33 12.53 -4.33
C ARG A 80 34.76 13.08 -4.29
N ASP A 81 35.35 13.16 -3.09
CA ASP A 81 36.69 13.69 -2.90
C ASP A 81 37.75 12.80 -3.57
N GLU A 82 37.57 11.48 -3.54
CA GLU A 82 38.46 10.53 -4.20
C GLU A 82 38.37 10.59 -5.72
N LEU A 83 37.17 10.73 -6.29
CA LEU A 83 36.97 10.92 -7.72
C LEU A 83 37.62 12.23 -8.22
N ASP A 84 37.50 13.30 -7.44
CA ASP A 84 38.20 14.57 -7.74
C ASP A 84 39.72 14.40 -7.71
N ARG A 85 40.27 13.54 -6.85
CA ARG A 85 41.69 13.21 -6.75
C ARG A 85 42.19 12.32 -7.89
N ILE A 86 41.45 11.26 -8.19
CA ILE A 86 41.82 10.25 -9.21
C ILE A 86 41.66 10.81 -10.62
N ARG A 87 40.63 11.61 -10.86
CA ARG A 87 40.21 12.10 -12.18
C ARG A 87 40.08 10.96 -13.18
N PRO A 88 39.16 10.00 -12.96
CA PRO A 88 39.00 8.84 -13.82
C PRO A 88 38.58 9.25 -15.24
N ASP A 89 38.88 8.39 -16.20
CA ASP A 89 38.35 8.47 -17.58
C ASP A 89 37.16 7.53 -17.79
N LEU A 90 36.89 6.61 -16.82
CA LEU A 90 35.69 5.80 -16.74
C LEU A 90 35.28 5.61 -15.28
N VAL A 91 34.01 5.76 -14.99
CA VAL A 91 33.39 5.41 -13.71
C VAL A 91 32.48 4.21 -13.88
N LEU A 92 32.72 3.15 -13.14
CA LEU A 92 31.86 1.97 -13.05
C LEU A 92 31.10 2.04 -11.75
N VAL A 93 29.78 1.87 -11.81
CA VAL A 93 28.88 1.94 -10.66
C VAL A 93 28.15 0.61 -10.52
N GLU A 94 27.98 0.13 -9.30
CA GLU A 94 27.16 -1.06 -9.04
C GLU A 94 25.71 -0.80 -9.44
N GLY A 95 25.22 -1.64 -10.37
CA GLY A 95 23.87 -1.53 -10.94
C GLY A 95 23.76 -2.27 -12.26
N PRO A 96 22.54 -2.35 -12.83
CA PRO A 96 22.26 -3.12 -14.02
C PRO A 96 22.76 -2.42 -15.29
N PRO A 97 23.59 -3.08 -16.12
CA PRO A 97 24.13 -2.48 -17.36
C PRO A 97 23.07 -2.05 -18.38
N GLU A 98 21.88 -2.62 -18.31
CA GLU A 98 20.77 -2.20 -19.18
C GLU A 98 20.34 -0.74 -18.91
N ALA A 99 20.73 -0.17 -17.76
CA ALA A 99 20.45 1.22 -17.40
C ALA A 99 21.49 2.22 -17.94
N ASP A 100 22.57 1.80 -18.60
CA ASP A 100 23.63 2.70 -19.11
C ASP A 100 23.05 3.82 -19.99
N GLY A 101 22.07 3.50 -20.84
CA GLY A 101 21.37 4.48 -21.67
C GLY A 101 20.51 5.51 -20.90
N LEU A 102 20.24 5.26 -19.62
CA LEU A 102 19.43 6.14 -18.76
C LEU A 102 20.28 7.06 -17.87
N VAL A 103 21.61 6.82 -17.79
CA VAL A 103 22.51 7.60 -16.91
C VAL A 103 22.53 9.08 -17.29
N ALA A 104 22.46 9.39 -18.57
CA ALA A 104 22.45 10.78 -19.05
C ALA A 104 21.31 11.62 -18.45
N LEU A 105 20.18 11.00 -18.09
CA LEU A 105 19.06 11.69 -17.44
C LEU A 105 19.38 12.17 -16.02
N ALA A 106 20.39 11.60 -15.36
CA ALA A 106 20.84 12.07 -14.05
C ALA A 106 21.42 13.50 -14.08
N ALA A 107 21.88 13.97 -15.24
CA ALA A 107 22.37 15.33 -15.44
C ALA A 107 21.25 16.36 -15.66
N ASP A 108 20.02 15.91 -15.89
CA ASP A 108 18.87 16.80 -16.14
C ASP A 108 18.51 17.57 -14.85
N PRO A 109 18.31 18.90 -14.91
CA PRO A 109 17.89 19.69 -13.74
C PRO A 109 16.54 19.26 -13.10
N GLY A 110 15.73 18.52 -13.84
CA GLY A 110 14.48 17.92 -13.34
C GLY A 110 14.70 16.66 -12.53
N MET A 111 15.88 16.06 -12.56
CA MET A 111 16.24 14.88 -11.75
C MET A 111 16.62 15.33 -10.34
N ARG A 112 15.84 14.91 -9.36
CA ARG A 112 16.08 15.25 -7.93
C ARG A 112 15.90 14.00 -7.06
N PRO A 113 16.97 13.50 -6.44
CA PRO A 113 16.87 12.41 -5.46
C PRO A 113 15.93 12.72 -4.27
N PRO A 114 15.39 11.68 -3.63
CA PRO A 114 15.63 10.27 -3.87
C PRO A 114 14.90 9.75 -5.12
N VAL A 115 15.60 9.00 -5.96
CA VAL A 115 15.07 8.37 -7.17
C VAL A 115 15.52 6.91 -7.22
N ALA A 116 14.87 6.09 -8.02
CA ALA A 116 15.32 4.72 -8.23
C ALA A 116 15.31 4.35 -9.70
N LEU A 117 16.26 3.52 -10.12
CA LEU A 117 16.10 2.73 -11.33
C LEU A 117 15.09 1.62 -11.03
N LEU A 118 14.11 1.46 -11.88
CA LEU A 118 13.16 0.36 -11.87
C LEU A 118 13.42 -0.50 -13.09
N ALA A 119 13.71 -1.78 -12.86
CA ALA A 119 13.66 -2.82 -13.91
C ALA A 119 12.46 -3.72 -13.66
N TYR A 120 11.70 -4.03 -14.69
CA TYR A 120 10.52 -4.89 -14.59
C TYR A 120 10.38 -5.79 -15.83
N VAL A 121 9.66 -6.89 -15.67
CA VAL A 121 9.31 -7.81 -16.75
C VAL A 121 8.02 -7.32 -17.43
N PRO A 122 8.00 -6.94 -18.73
CA PRO A 122 6.84 -6.32 -19.37
C PRO A 122 5.54 -7.11 -19.30
N GLY A 123 5.61 -8.43 -19.22
CA GLY A 123 4.43 -9.31 -19.07
C GLY A 123 3.99 -9.55 -17.63
N GLU A 124 4.88 -9.26 -16.67
CA GLU A 124 4.71 -9.49 -15.23
C GLU A 124 5.31 -8.32 -14.44
N PRO A 125 4.75 -7.10 -14.50
CA PRO A 125 5.38 -5.90 -13.93
C PRO A 125 5.60 -5.94 -12.41
N SER A 126 4.85 -6.75 -11.67
CA SER A 126 5.08 -7.05 -10.24
C SER A 126 6.44 -7.74 -10.00
N ARG A 127 6.99 -8.40 -11.02
CA ARG A 127 8.33 -8.95 -11.03
C ARG A 127 9.33 -7.86 -11.39
N ALA A 128 9.70 -7.07 -10.39
CA ALA A 128 10.50 -5.86 -10.53
C ALA A 128 11.64 -5.81 -9.52
N ALA A 129 12.67 -5.05 -9.86
CA ALA A 129 13.78 -4.72 -8.97
C ALA A 129 14.02 -3.20 -8.98
N PHE A 130 14.44 -2.68 -7.84
CA PHE A 130 14.71 -1.26 -7.64
C PHE A 130 16.14 -1.04 -7.19
N TRP A 131 16.80 -0.03 -7.75
CA TRP A 131 18.09 0.50 -7.29
C TRP A 131 17.86 1.95 -6.87
N PRO A 132 17.66 2.20 -5.58
CA PRO A 132 17.40 3.53 -5.07
C PRO A 132 18.69 4.36 -4.94
N PHE A 133 18.55 5.67 -5.16
CA PHE A 133 19.61 6.65 -5.01
C PHE A 133 19.08 7.88 -4.27
N ALA A 134 19.71 8.21 -3.16
CA ALA A 134 19.52 9.46 -2.46
C ALA A 134 20.64 10.47 -2.81
N GLU A 135 20.48 11.72 -2.43
CA GLU A 135 21.53 12.73 -2.58
C GLU A 135 22.84 12.31 -1.89
N PHE A 136 22.71 11.64 -0.76
CA PHE A 136 23.80 11.10 0.05
C PHE A 136 24.18 9.65 -0.31
N SER A 137 23.79 9.13 -1.49
CA SER A 137 24.25 7.83 -1.98
C SER A 137 25.58 7.99 -2.68
N PRO A 138 26.61 7.20 -2.33
CA PRO A 138 27.92 7.25 -2.98
C PRO A 138 27.84 7.03 -4.50
N GLU A 139 26.98 6.11 -4.94
CA GLU A 139 26.70 5.80 -6.33
C GLU A 139 26.12 7.02 -7.06
N TRP A 140 25.16 7.72 -6.40
CA TRP A 140 24.60 8.95 -6.95
C TRP A 140 25.66 10.04 -7.09
N GLN A 141 26.52 10.18 -6.09
CA GLN A 141 27.62 11.16 -6.15
C GLN A 141 28.62 10.83 -7.25
N ALA A 142 28.87 9.54 -7.51
CA ALA A 142 29.71 9.11 -8.63
C ALA A 142 29.07 9.44 -9.99
N ILE A 143 27.78 9.17 -10.17
CA ILE A 143 27.04 9.51 -11.39
C ILE A 143 27.03 11.04 -11.59
N ALA A 144 26.74 11.81 -10.54
CA ALA A 144 26.70 13.28 -10.58
C ALA A 144 28.10 13.88 -10.86
N TYR A 145 29.17 13.32 -10.30
CA TYR A 145 30.54 13.70 -10.62
C TYR A 145 30.84 13.51 -12.11
N ALA A 146 30.59 12.32 -12.62
CA ALA A 146 30.87 11.98 -13.99
C ALA A 146 30.07 12.85 -14.99
N ALA A 147 28.79 13.13 -14.68
CA ALA A 147 27.96 14.04 -15.46
C ALA A 147 28.56 15.45 -15.52
N ARG A 148 29.06 15.98 -14.40
CA ARG A 148 29.73 17.32 -14.34
C ARG A 148 31.07 17.33 -15.03
N ALA A 149 31.86 16.25 -14.91
CA ALA A 149 33.21 16.16 -15.45
C ALA A 149 33.26 15.71 -16.92
N GLY A 150 32.11 15.32 -17.51
CA GLY A 150 32.04 14.77 -18.86
C GLY A 150 32.73 13.40 -19.00
N VAL A 151 32.75 12.62 -17.91
CA VAL A 151 33.35 11.30 -17.83
C VAL A 151 32.30 10.24 -18.14
N GLU A 152 32.71 9.19 -18.83
CA GLU A 152 31.79 8.07 -19.12
C GLU A 152 31.45 7.29 -17.83
N VAL A 153 30.15 6.94 -17.68
CA VAL A 153 29.63 6.11 -16.59
C VAL A 153 28.99 4.88 -17.18
N ARG A 154 29.28 3.72 -16.58
CA ARG A 154 28.58 2.45 -16.88
C ARG A 154 28.23 1.74 -15.58
N PHE A 155 27.14 0.97 -15.64
CA PHE A 155 26.81 0.02 -14.58
C PHE A 155 27.56 -1.29 -14.78
N CYS A 156 28.02 -1.91 -13.68
CA CYS A 156 28.93 -3.06 -13.75
C CYS A 156 28.45 -4.32 -13.03
N ASP A 157 27.28 -4.31 -12.43
CA ASP A 157 26.72 -5.48 -11.74
C ASP A 157 25.98 -6.40 -12.71
N LEU A 158 25.49 -7.54 -12.19
CA LEU A 158 24.75 -8.53 -12.96
C LEU A 158 23.54 -7.89 -13.64
N PRO A 159 23.32 -8.13 -14.96
CA PRO A 159 22.18 -7.59 -15.67
C PRO A 159 20.85 -7.91 -15.00
N ALA A 160 19.95 -6.93 -14.96
CA ALA A 160 18.60 -7.08 -14.39
C ALA A 160 17.83 -8.24 -15.04
N ALA A 161 18.04 -8.49 -16.32
CA ALA A 161 17.48 -9.61 -17.07
C ALA A 161 17.85 -10.98 -16.48
N HIS A 162 19.02 -11.08 -15.89
CA HIS A 162 19.46 -12.31 -15.20
C HIS A 162 19.05 -12.30 -13.73
N SER A 163 19.21 -11.18 -13.03
CA SER A 163 18.83 -11.07 -11.61
C SER A 163 17.36 -11.37 -11.39
N LEU A 164 16.47 -10.85 -12.27
CA LEU A 164 15.03 -11.14 -12.22
C LEU A 164 14.66 -12.55 -12.68
N ALA A 165 15.54 -13.27 -13.34
CA ALA A 165 15.34 -14.66 -13.76
C ALA A 165 15.84 -15.69 -12.74
N LEU A 166 16.62 -15.26 -11.76
CA LEU A 166 17.14 -16.10 -10.70
C LEU A 166 16.25 -16.02 -9.45
N ASP A 167 16.20 -17.12 -8.71
CA ASP A 167 15.54 -17.10 -7.38
C ASP A 167 16.40 -16.29 -6.40
N ALA A 168 15.72 -15.57 -5.50
CA ALA A 168 16.40 -14.79 -4.48
C ALA A 168 17.22 -15.70 -3.56
N ASP A 169 18.46 -15.30 -3.31
CA ASP A 169 19.31 -16.00 -2.34
C ASP A 169 18.83 -15.67 -0.91
N PRO A 170 18.40 -16.65 -0.10
CA PRO A 170 17.75 -16.37 1.19
C PRO A 170 18.73 -15.95 2.28
N VAL A 171 20.03 -16.17 2.12
CA VAL A 171 21.03 -15.91 3.16
C VAL A 171 21.84 -14.65 2.86
N ARG A 172 21.48 -13.54 3.54
CA ARG A 172 22.31 -12.32 3.55
C ARG A 172 23.14 -12.31 4.81
N ARG A 173 24.47 -12.20 4.68
CA ARG A 173 25.37 -11.89 5.79
C ARG A 173 25.28 -10.42 6.14
N ASP A 174 25.43 -10.11 7.44
CA ASP A 174 25.54 -8.75 7.95
C ASP A 174 27.00 -8.45 8.34
N PRO A 175 27.86 -8.05 7.38
CA PRO A 175 29.26 -7.80 7.66
C PRO A 175 29.49 -6.61 8.58
N ILE A 176 28.60 -5.62 8.54
CA ILE A 176 28.68 -4.44 9.40
C ILE A 176 28.39 -4.83 10.85
N GLY A 177 27.38 -5.68 11.06
CA GLY A 177 27.08 -6.22 12.39
C GLY A 177 28.18 -7.12 12.94
N GLU A 178 28.88 -7.88 12.09
CA GLU A 178 30.04 -8.67 12.51
C GLU A 178 31.19 -7.79 12.96
N LEU A 179 31.50 -6.73 12.20
CA LEU A 179 32.56 -5.75 12.55
C LEU A 179 32.21 -4.96 13.80
N ALA A 180 30.95 -4.50 13.93
CA ALA A 180 30.50 -3.78 15.11
C ALA A 180 30.66 -4.61 16.39
N ARG A 181 30.23 -5.87 16.36
CA ARG A 181 30.40 -6.81 17.50
C ARG A 181 31.86 -7.06 17.82
N ALA A 182 32.73 -7.22 16.82
CA ALA A 182 34.16 -7.38 17.00
C ALA A 182 34.81 -6.13 17.62
N ALA A 183 34.28 -4.93 17.32
CA ALA A 183 34.69 -3.67 17.88
C ALA A 183 34.05 -3.34 19.25
N GLY A 184 33.19 -4.21 19.78
CA GLY A 184 32.54 -4.04 21.09
C GLY A 184 31.31 -3.16 21.06
N TYR A 185 30.72 -2.92 19.87
CA TYR A 185 29.46 -2.18 19.72
C TYR A 185 28.26 -3.15 19.70
N ASP A 186 27.20 -2.74 20.33
CA ASP A 186 25.90 -3.40 20.36
C ASP A 186 24.99 -3.02 19.18
N ASP A 187 25.29 -1.88 18.52
CA ASP A 187 24.55 -1.34 17.40
C ASP A 187 25.49 -1.15 16.19
N PRO A 188 25.24 -1.84 15.07
CA PRO A 188 26.01 -1.71 13.83
C PRO A 188 25.94 -0.32 13.20
N GLU A 189 24.77 0.34 13.27
CA GLU A 189 24.58 1.70 12.75
C GLU A 189 25.46 2.69 13.48
N ARG A 190 25.47 2.61 14.82
CA ARG A 190 26.28 3.45 15.70
C ARG A 190 27.77 3.26 15.46
N TRP A 191 28.23 2.01 15.32
CA TRP A 191 29.63 1.72 15.01
C TRP A 191 30.03 2.35 13.67
N TRP A 192 29.18 2.19 12.64
CA TRP A 192 29.44 2.76 11.31
C TRP A 192 29.44 4.28 11.33
N GLU A 193 28.49 4.89 12.04
CA GLU A 193 28.39 6.33 12.21
C GLU A 193 29.65 6.91 12.82
N ASP A 194 30.19 6.31 13.90
CA ASP A 194 31.39 6.76 14.58
C ASP A 194 32.67 6.58 13.74
N LEU A 195 32.75 5.52 12.95
CA LEU A 195 33.94 5.17 12.18
C LEU A 195 34.02 5.89 10.83
N VAL A 196 32.86 5.98 10.15
CA VAL A 196 32.80 6.37 8.73
C VAL A 196 32.09 7.71 8.54
N GLU A 197 30.87 7.84 9.08
CA GLU A 197 30.00 8.96 8.72
C GLU A 197 30.46 10.29 9.31
N HIS A 198 31.03 10.28 10.51
CA HIS A 198 31.55 11.47 11.17
C HIS A 198 32.93 11.88 10.69
N ARG A 199 33.76 10.98 10.16
CA ARG A 199 35.14 11.28 9.81
C ARG A 199 35.34 11.83 8.41
N GLY A 200 34.61 11.30 7.40
CA GLY A 200 34.58 11.82 6.03
C GLY A 200 35.91 12.02 5.32
N GLU A 201 37.00 11.42 5.82
CA GLU A 201 38.34 11.55 5.27
C GLU A 201 38.57 10.52 4.15
N ALA A 202 39.45 10.86 3.17
CA ALA A 202 39.83 9.96 2.08
C ALA A 202 40.36 8.58 2.56
N ARG A 203 41.01 8.55 3.74
CA ARG A 203 41.46 7.30 4.39
C ARG A 203 40.32 6.38 4.87
N THR A 204 39.12 6.86 4.96
CA THR A 204 37.95 6.06 5.40
C THR A 204 37.72 4.89 4.47
N LEU A 205 37.85 5.08 3.15
CA LEU A 205 37.67 4.00 2.17
C LEU A 205 38.76 2.91 2.31
N ASP A 206 39.96 3.26 2.67
CA ASP A 206 41.06 2.30 2.90
C ASP A 206 40.79 1.45 4.16
N VAL A 207 40.31 2.07 5.23
CA VAL A 207 39.94 1.38 6.49
C VAL A 207 38.78 0.41 6.25
N VAL A 208 37.73 0.84 5.51
CA VAL A 208 36.62 -0.02 5.13
C VAL A 208 37.09 -1.19 4.27
N ALA A 209 38.01 -0.92 3.33
CA ALA A 209 38.59 -1.95 2.47
C ALA A 209 39.34 -3.03 3.26
N GLU A 210 40.14 -2.62 4.26
CA GLU A 210 40.88 -3.54 5.11
C GLU A 210 39.95 -4.37 6.00
N ALA A 211 38.95 -3.71 6.61
CA ALA A 211 37.95 -4.37 7.43
C ALA A 211 37.14 -5.43 6.64
N MET A 212 36.71 -5.09 5.41
CA MET A 212 35.98 -6.04 4.56
C MET A 212 36.83 -7.21 4.09
N ARG A 213 38.15 -7.00 3.86
CA ARG A 213 39.06 -8.13 3.58
C ARG A 213 39.15 -9.07 4.76
N ALA A 214 39.24 -8.53 5.99
CA ALA A 214 39.32 -9.33 7.20
C ALA A 214 38.03 -10.15 7.43
N VAL A 215 36.86 -9.56 7.26
CA VAL A 215 35.58 -10.26 7.42
C VAL A 215 35.36 -11.32 6.34
N ARG A 216 35.86 -11.09 5.12
CA ARG A 216 35.74 -12.06 4.02
C ARG A 216 36.86 -13.08 3.99
N GLU A 217 37.79 -13.06 4.95
CA GLU A 217 38.84 -14.07 5.00
C GLU A 217 38.24 -15.48 5.12
N GLY A 218 38.56 -16.37 4.15
CA GLY A 218 37.99 -17.71 4.07
C GLY A 218 36.54 -17.77 3.51
N HIS A 219 35.92 -16.68 3.16
CA HIS A 219 34.60 -16.68 2.49
C HIS A 219 34.74 -17.05 1.02
N VAL A 220 33.92 -18.00 0.57
CA VAL A 220 33.80 -18.35 -0.84
C VAL A 220 32.42 -17.89 -1.33
N ALA A 221 32.42 -17.00 -2.33
CA ALA A 221 31.18 -16.55 -2.93
C ALA A 221 30.51 -17.68 -3.71
N GLU A 222 29.23 -17.88 -3.54
CA GLU A 222 28.43 -18.91 -4.21
C GLU A 222 27.16 -18.31 -4.84
N GLY A 223 26.45 -19.08 -5.64
CA GLY A 223 25.13 -18.73 -6.16
C GLY A 223 25.10 -17.40 -6.94
N VAL A 224 24.23 -16.49 -6.55
CA VAL A 224 24.05 -15.18 -7.19
C VAL A 224 25.24 -14.26 -6.89
N GLU A 225 25.80 -14.30 -5.69
CA GLU A 225 26.97 -13.50 -5.30
C GLU A 225 28.16 -13.77 -6.23
N ALA A 226 28.52 -15.03 -6.41
CA ALA A 226 29.63 -15.41 -7.30
C ALA A 226 29.43 -14.92 -8.74
N ARG A 227 28.20 -14.96 -9.25
CA ARG A 227 27.85 -14.49 -10.60
C ARG A 227 27.92 -12.97 -10.71
N ARG A 228 27.46 -12.23 -9.71
CA ARG A 228 27.60 -10.78 -9.64
C ARG A 228 29.08 -10.38 -9.73
N GLU A 229 29.92 -10.93 -8.88
CA GLU A 229 31.35 -10.65 -8.84
C GLU A 229 32.07 -11.05 -10.11
N ALA A 230 31.71 -12.20 -10.72
CA ALA A 230 32.24 -12.61 -12.02
C ALA A 230 31.85 -11.63 -13.14
N TYR A 231 30.61 -11.11 -13.11
CA TYR A 231 30.17 -10.10 -14.08
C TYR A 231 30.90 -8.77 -13.89
N MET A 232 31.07 -8.30 -12.65
CA MET A 232 31.85 -7.11 -12.33
C MET A 232 33.29 -7.23 -12.86
N ARG A 233 33.98 -8.35 -12.59
CA ARG A 233 35.34 -8.59 -13.11
C ARG A 233 35.37 -8.64 -14.64
N ARG A 234 34.35 -9.24 -15.27
CA ARG A 234 34.25 -9.25 -16.75
C ARG A 234 34.12 -7.82 -17.30
N THR A 235 33.31 -6.99 -16.68
CA THR A 235 33.11 -5.58 -17.07
C THR A 235 34.42 -4.78 -16.91
N LEU A 236 35.16 -4.98 -15.81
CA LEU A 236 36.47 -4.39 -15.58
C LEU A 236 37.47 -4.78 -16.66
N ARG A 237 37.58 -6.08 -16.99
CA ARG A 237 38.48 -6.55 -18.06
C ARG A 237 38.10 -5.99 -19.43
N LYS A 238 36.81 -5.82 -19.69
CA LYS A 238 36.31 -5.19 -20.91
C LYS A 238 36.75 -3.73 -20.97
N ALA A 239 36.55 -2.95 -19.92
CA ALA A 239 36.99 -1.56 -19.85
C ALA A 239 38.49 -1.40 -20.02
N ALA A 240 39.29 -2.26 -19.40
CA ALA A 240 40.76 -2.29 -19.58
C ALA A 240 41.19 -2.54 -21.03
N ARG A 241 40.52 -3.43 -21.75
CA ARG A 241 40.77 -3.72 -23.18
C ARG A 241 40.33 -2.58 -24.12
N GLU A 242 39.32 -1.83 -23.71
CA GLU A 242 38.82 -0.66 -24.47
C GLU A 242 39.77 0.57 -24.37
N GLY A 243 40.83 0.47 -23.55
CA GLY A 243 41.91 1.47 -23.49
C GLY A 243 41.71 2.56 -22.43
N PHE A 244 40.74 2.42 -21.52
CA PHE A 244 40.62 3.30 -20.37
C PHE A 244 41.85 3.18 -19.47
N SER A 245 42.41 4.32 -19.06
CA SER A 245 43.67 4.39 -18.32
C SER A 245 43.50 4.60 -16.83
N ARG A 246 42.38 5.20 -16.38
CA ARG A 246 42.04 5.46 -14.99
C ARG A 246 40.58 5.09 -14.75
N ILE A 247 40.38 3.90 -14.23
CA ILE A 247 39.06 3.35 -13.97
C ILE A 247 38.74 3.45 -12.49
N ALA A 248 37.65 4.16 -12.14
CA ALA A 248 37.10 4.15 -10.78
C ALA A 248 35.90 3.21 -10.74
N VAL A 249 35.81 2.36 -9.70
CA VAL A 249 34.67 1.46 -9.46
C VAL A 249 34.05 1.83 -8.13
N VAL A 250 32.76 2.11 -8.11
CA VAL A 250 31.99 2.38 -6.90
C VAL A 250 31.02 1.23 -6.70
N CYS A 251 31.24 0.44 -5.66
CA CYS A 251 30.45 -0.74 -5.36
C CYS A 251 30.33 -0.96 -3.84
N GLY A 252 29.36 -1.75 -3.42
CA GLY A 252 29.25 -2.18 -2.04
C GLY A 252 30.57 -2.75 -1.52
N ALA A 253 30.97 -2.31 -0.33
CA ALA A 253 32.27 -2.66 0.25
C ALA A 253 32.49 -4.17 0.37
N TRP A 254 31.42 -4.94 0.46
CA TRP A 254 31.46 -6.40 0.45
C TRP A 254 32.11 -6.98 -0.80
N HIS A 255 31.92 -6.37 -1.98
CA HIS A 255 32.48 -6.85 -3.26
C HIS A 255 33.95 -6.46 -3.49
N LEU A 256 34.47 -5.49 -2.69
CA LEU A 256 35.83 -4.97 -2.89
C LEU A 256 36.91 -6.06 -2.89
N PRO A 257 36.95 -7.04 -1.96
CA PRO A 257 37.97 -8.09 -1.98
C PRO A 257 37.92 -9.00 -3.22
N ALA A 258 36.75 -9.13 -3.85
CA ALA A 258 36.57 -9.90 -5.08
C ALA A 258 37.04 -9.16 -6.34
N LEU A 259 37.25 -7.84 -6.26
CA LEU A 259 37.64 -6.98 -7.37
C LEU A 259 39.08 -6.47 -7.26
N THR A 260 39.72 -6.65 -6.09
CA THR A 260 41.09 -6.20 -5.81
C THR A 260 41.97 -7.39 -5.49
N PRO A 261 43.21 -7.47 -6.03
CA PRO A 261 44.12 -8.56 -5.68
C PRO A 261 44.47 -8.59 -4.20
N PRO A 262 44.76 -9.74 -3.62
CA PRO A 262 45.19 -9.86 -2.24
C PRO A 262 46.56 -9.16 -2.07
N GLY A 263 46.71 -8.37 -0.99
CA GLY A 263 47.91 -7.65 -0.66
C GLY A 263 47.62 -6.45 0.23
N PRO A 264 48.64 -5.79 0.84
CA PRO A 264 48.43 -4.56 1.58
C PRO A 264 47.71 -3.56 0.68
N ALA A 265 46.78 -2.79 1.26
CA ALA A 265 46.04 -1.76 0.56
C ALA A 265 47.02 -0.81 -0.16
N ALA A 266 47.30 -1.13 -1.39
CA ALA A 266 48.05 -0.26 -2.27
C ALA A 266 47.03 0.79 -2.74
N GLY A 267 47.39 2.06 -2.58
CA GLY A 267 46.67 3.16 -3.22
C GLY A 267 46.54 2.91 -4.73
N PRO A 268 45.86 3.79 -5.48
CA PRO A 268 45.58 3.61 -6.89
C PRO A 268 46.83 3.20 -7.65
N GLY A 269 46.87 1.95 -8.05
CA GLY A 269 48.05 1.34 -8.72
C GLY A 269 47.67 0.62 -10.01
N PRO A 270 48.61 0.33 -10.90
CA PRO A 270 48.36 -0.50 -12.03
C PRO A 270 48.10 -1.94 -11.54
N TYR A 271 46.83 -2.34 -11.53
CA TYR A 271 46.43 -3.73 -11.23
C TYR A 271 46.36 -4.54 -12.54
N ALA A 272 47.23 -5.54 -12.71
CA ALA A 272 46.98 -6.54 -13.72
C ALA A 272 45.80 -7.42 -13.24
N LEU A 273 44.71 -7.35 -13.96
CA LEU A 273 43.50 -8.12 -13.68
C LEU A 273 43.68 -9.62 -13.88
N ASP A 274 44.70 -10.04 -14.63
CA ASP A 274 45.02 -11.42 -14.94
C ASP A 274 46.46 -11.77 -14.51
N GLY A 275 46.68 -12.93 -13.89
CA GLY A 275 47.99 -13.44 -13.48
C GLY A 275 47.94 -14.43 -12.31
N PRO A 276 49.03 -15.24 -12.13
CA PRO A 276 49.03 -16.25 -11.06
C PRO A 276 48.97 -15.64 -9.66
N GLY A 277 48.13 -16.28 -8.77
CA GLY A 277 47.94 -15.87 -7.40
C GLY A 277 47.02 -14.65 -7.19
N ARG A 278 46.14 -14.35 -8.16
CA ARG A 278 45.30 -13.14 -8.18
C ARG A 278 43.80 -13.45 -8.30
N LEU A 279 43.01 -12.51 -8.82
CA LEU A 279 41.59 -12.67 -9.07
C LEU A 279 41.27 -13.89 -9.95
N PRO A 280 40.07 -14.49 -9.85
CA PRO A 280 39.61 -15.53 -10.75
C PRO A 280 39.86 -15.16 -12.22
N SER A 281 40.28 -16.12 -13.04
CA SER A 281 40.58 -15.91 -14.46
C SER A 281 39.34 -15.55 -15.26
N ALA A 282 39.50 -14.93 -16.40
CA ALA A 282 38.41 -14.66 -17.34
C ALA A 282 37.65 -15.94 -17.72
N ALA A 283 38.33 -17.08 -17.88
CA ALA A 283 37.73 -18.38 -18.20
C ALA A 283 36.87 -18.92 -17.04
N GLU A 284 37.26 -18.69 -15.80
CA GLU A 284 36.46 -19.05 -14.61
C GLU A 284 35.21 -18.22 -14.52
N ASP A 285 35.32 -16.90 -14.72
CA ASP A 285 34.18 -15.99 -14.72
C ASP A 285 33.19 -16.34 -15.84
N GLU A 286 33.67 -16.60 -17.07
CA GLU A 286 32.80 -16.99 -18.17
C GLU A 286 32.11 -18.33 -17.93
N ARG A 287 32.73 -19.25 -17.17
CA ARG A 287 32.12 -20.53 -16.79
C ARG A 287 30.97 -20.34 -15.83
N LEU A 288 31.10 -19.41 -14.86
CA LEU A 288 30.04 -19.02 -13.90
C LEU A 288 28.87 -18.32 -14.59
N LEU A 289 29.13 -17.51 -15.59
CA LEU A 289 28.13 -16.73 -16.31
C LEU A 289 27.45 -17.49 -17.45
N ARG A 290 28.00 -18.67 -17.86
CA ARG A 290 27.46 -19.47 -18.97
C ARG A 290 26.11 -20.08 -18.60
N GLY A 291 25.13 -19.93 -19.53
CA GLY A 291 23.84 -20.60 -19.43
C GLY A 291 22.92 -20.05 -18.35
N MET A 292 23.18 -18.85 -17.82
CA MET A 292 22.25 -18.19 -16.89
C MET A 292 20.88 -17.95 -17.52
N PRO A 293 19.78 -18.18 -16.79
CA PRO A 293 18.45 -17.85 -17.26
C PRO A 293 18.35 -16.34 -17.52
N LYS A 294 17.48 -15.96 -18.45
CA LYS A 294 17.28 -14.57 -18.85
C LYS A 294 15.80 -14.29 -19.12
N VAL A 295 15.30 -13.18 -18.62
CA VAL A 295 13.97 -12.63 -18.93
C VAL A 295 14.13 -11.31 -19.69
N ARG A 296 13.11 -10.95 -20.48
CA ARG A 296 13.06 -9.61 -21.07
C ARG A 296 12.75 -8.60 -19.97
N VAL A 297 13.50 -7.51 -19.93
CA VAL A 297 13.30 -6.42 -18.96
C VAL A 297 13.17 -5.09 -19.69
N GLU A 298 12.41 -4.18 -19.08
CA GLU A 298 12.38 -2.76 -19.42
C GLU A 298 12.81 -1.96 -18.20
N LEU A 299 13.52 -0.85 -18.43
CA LEU A 299 14.07 -0.03 -17.36
C LEU A 299 13.63 1.42 -17.52
N THR A 300 13.42 2.07 -16.35
CA THR A 300 13.11 3.50 -16.27
C THR A 300 13.55 4.07 -14.92
N TRP A 301 13.63 5.40 -14.83
CA TRP A 301 13.73 6.09 -13.56
C TRP A 301 12.35 6.34 -12.96
N VAL A 302 12.23 6.16 -11.66
CA VAL A 302 11.02 6.46 -10.88
C VAL A 302 11.36 7.36 -9.70
N PRO A 303 10.46 8.26 -9.27
CA PRO A 303 10.60 8.94 -7.99
C PRO A 303 10.67 7.94 -6.85
N TRP A 304 11.50 8.24 -5.86
CA TRP A 304 11.59 7.42 -4.65
C TRP A 304 11.28 8.26 -3.42
N THR A 305 11.16 7.62 -2.24
CA THR A 305 10.88 8.32 -0.98
C THR A 305 11.88 7.95 0.09
N HIS A 306 12.10 8.87 1.05
CA HIS A 306 12.89 8.57 2.24
C HIS A 306 12.28 7.42 3.06
N GLY A 307 10.94 7.37 3.19
CA GLY A 307 10.27 6.27 3.89
C GLY A 307 10.58 4.90 3.26
N ARG A 308 10.75 4.83 1.93
CA ARG A 308 11.14 3.60 1.24
C ARG A 308 12.63 3.25 1.40
N LEU A 309 13.49 4.25 1.51
CA LEU A 309 14.88 4.02 1.89
C LEU A 309 14.96 3.45 3.31
N ALA A 310 14.13 3.94 4.24
CA ALA A 310 14.07 3.45 5.61
C ALA A 310 13.52 2.02 5.73
N ALA A 311 12.56 1.66 4.87
CA ALA A 311 11.93 0.33 4.89
C ALA A 311 12.82 -0.79 4.29
N GLY A 312 14.03 -0.47 3.82
CA GLY A 312 14.94 -1.45 3.22
C GLY A 312 14.43 -2.04 1.90
N ALA A 313 13.50 -1.35 1.23
CA ALA A 313 12.97 -1.75 -0.07
C ALA A 313 14.03 -1.54 -1.16
N GLY A 314 14.30 -2.56 -1.95
CA GLY A 314 15.31 -2.56 -3.01
C GLY A 314 16.49 -3.45 -2.67
N TYR A 315 17.71 -2.99 -2.85
CA TYR A 315 18.97 -3.74 -2.64
C TYR A 315 19.15 -4.36 -1.24
N GLY A 316 18.21 -4.16 -0.33
CA GLY A 316 18.28 -4.63 1.06
C GLY A 316 19.25 -3.82 1.94
N ALA A 317 19.79 -2.71 1.42
CA ALA A 317 20.63 -1.77 2.11
C ALA A 317 19.80 -0.54 2.52
N GLY A 318 18.77 -0.75 3.33
CA GLY A 318 18.00 0.35 3.91
C GLY A 318 18.81 1.12 4.95
N VAL A 319 18.46 2.37 5.17
CA VAL A 319 19.02 3.20 6.26
C VAL A 319 17.88 3.66 7.17
N ALA A 320 18.02 3.44 8.46
CA ALA A 320 16.96 3.73 9.43
C ALA A 320 16.55 5.22 9.47
N ALA A 321 17.45 6.12 9.14
CA ALA A 321 17.30 7.57 9.31
C ALA A 321 17.71 8.37 8.06
N PRO A 322 17.01 8.23 6.91
CA PRO A 322 17.38 8.91 5.67
C PRO A 322 17.42 10.44 5.80
N GLY A 323 16.49 11.03 6.54
CA GLY A 323 16.44 12.47 6.75
C GLY A 323 17.63 12.98 7.59
N TRP A 324 18.04 12.21 8.59
CA TRP A 324 19.27 12.50 9.35
C TRP A 324 20.51 12.42 8.46
N TYR A 325 20.62 11.39 7.61
CA TYR A 325 21.75 11.22 6.70
C TYR A 325 21.78 12.28 5.59
N GLU A 326 20.63 12.69 5.07
CA GLU A 326 20.57 13.84 4.17
C GLU A 326 21.04 15.12 4.86
N HIS A 327 20.62 15.34 6.11
CA HIS A 327 21.06 16.49 6.90
C HIS A 327 22.58 16.48 7.10
N LEU A 328 23.15 15.37 7.56
CA LEU A 328 24.61 15.24 7.71
C LEU A 328 25.37 15.49 6.41
N PHE A 329 24.80 15.08 5.26
CA PHE A 329 25.43 15.28 3.96
C PHE A 329 25.37 16.73 3.49
N THR A 330 24.22 17.38 3.66
CA THR A 330 23.95 18.73 3.11
C THR A 330 24.37 19.87 4.06
N VAL A 331 24.52 19.57 5.35
CA VAL A 331 24.82 20.54 6.41
C VAL A 331 26.12 20.14 7.13
N PRO A 332 27.30 20.40 6.54
CA PRO A 332 28.57 20.00 7.16
C PRO A 332 28.95 20.88 8.35
N ASP A 333 28.41 22.10 8.46
CA ASP A 333 28.67 23.03 9.52
C ASP A 333 27.59 22.99 10.60
N ARG A 334 27.99 22.68 11.83
CA ARG A 334 27.14 22.66 13.02
C ARG A 334 25.86 21.79 12.85
N PRO A 335 25.99 20.50 12.46
CA PRO A 335 24.85 19.67 12.11
C PRO A 335 23.89 19.45 13.28
N VAL A 336 24.40 19.31 14.52
CA VAL A 336 23.57 19.04 15.70
C VAL A 336 22.70 20.26 16.04
N GLU A 337 23.27 21.45 16.07
CA GLU A 337 22.55 22.67 16.41
C GLU A 337 21.47 22.99 15.36
N ARG A 338 21.80 22.82 14.07
CA ARG A 338 20.86 23.06 12.97
C ARG A 338 19.73 22.02 12.95
N TRP A 339 20.04 20.78 13.30
CA TRP A 339 19.03 19.73 13.43
C TRP A 339 18.06 20.02 14.56
N LEU A 340 18.55 20.34 15.76
CA LEU A 340 17.72 20.67 16.92
C LEU A 340 16.89 21.95 16.71
N ALA A 341 17.45 22.94 16.00
CA ALA A 341 16.68 24.11 15.58
C ALA A 341 15.56 23.75 14.60
N GLY A 342 15.80 22.82 13.68
CA GLY A 342 14.80 22.27 12.77
C GLY A 342 13.70 21.51 13.51
N ALA A 343 14.04 20.66 14.48
CA ALA A 343 13.07 19.95 15.32
C ALA A 343 12.18 20.94 16.09
N ALA A 344 12.78 21.99 16.68
CA ALA A 344 12.04 23.04 17.34
C ALA A 344 11.10 23.82 16.41
N ALA A 345 11.48 24.01 15.13
CA ALA A 345 10.63 24.65 14.14
C ALA A 345 9.39 23.80 13.83
N ILE A 346 9.57 22.49 13.61
CA ILE A 346 8.46 21.54 13.39
C ILE A 346 7.50 21.51 14.57
N LEU A 347 8.02 21.46 15.79
CA LEU A 347 7.17 21.47 16.99
C LEU A 347 6.35 22.76 17.11
N ARG A 348 6.93 23.91 16.76
CA ARG A 348 6.18 25.18 16.72
C ARG A 348 5.12 25.25 15.64
N GLU A 349 5.33 24.60 14.48
CA GLU A 349 4.32 24.48 13.42
C GLU A 349 3.06 23.73 13.89
N GLU A 350 3.22 22.85 14.89
CA GLU A 350 2.11 22.11 15.51
C GLU A 350 1.65 22.73 16.84
N ASP A 351 1.86 24.04 17.01
CA ASP A 351 1.48 24.81 18.18
C ASP A 351 2.10 24.33 19.51
N LEU A 352 3.21 23.57 19.45
CA LEU A 352 3.94 23.16 20.64
C LEU A 352 4.98 24.23 21.02
N PRO A 353 4.90 24.80 22.24
CA PRO A 353 5.80 25.89 22.62
C PRO A 353 7.21 25.39 22.88
N VAL A 354 8.15 25.74 22.02
CA VAL A 354 9.59 25.48 22.20
C VAL A 354 10.34 26.80 22.07
N SER A 355 11.11 27.16 23.09
CA SER A 355 11.91 28.37 23.11
C SER A 355 13.30 28.17 22.47
N SER A 356 14.02 29.27 22.21
CA SER A 356 15.43 29.21 21.82
C SER A 356 16.33 28.73 22.95
N ALA A 357 15.94 28.95 24.22
CA ALA A 357 16.67 28.43 25.37
C ALA A 357 16.59 26.89 25.42
N ASP A 358 15.42 26.30 25.11
CA ASP A 358 15.26 24.85 25.07
C ASP A 358 16.17 24.22 23.99
N VAL A 359 16.31 24.89 22.83
CA VAL A 359 17.23 24.43 21.78
C VAL A 359 18.68 24.45 22.27
N ILE A 360 19.11 25.50 22.97
CA ILE A 360 20.45 25.57 23.52
C ILE A 360 20.71 24.48 24.56
N GLU A 361 19.75 24.23 25.44
CA GLU A 361 19.85 23.16 26.44
C GLU A 361 19.82 21.76 25.79
N ALA A 362 19.01 21.56 24.72
CA ALA A 362 19.02 20.32 23.96
C ALA A 362 20.39 20.06 23.29
N VAL A 363 21.03 21.09 22.72
CA VAL A 363 22.40 20.96 22.17
C VAL A 363 23.39 20.56 23.27
N ARG A 364 23.37 21.25 24.41
CA ARG A 364 24.23 20.92 25.53
C ARG A 364 24.05 19.51 26.05
N LEU A 365 22.80 19.07 26.14
CA LEU A 365 22.48 17.70 26.55
C LEU A 365 23.00 16.68 25.55
N ALA A 366 22.78 16.88 24.24
CA ALA A 366 23.26 15.96 23.19
C ALA A 366 24.79 15.83 23.21
N GLU A 367 25.54 16.96 23.34
CA GLU A 367 27.00 16.98 23.44
C GLU A 367 27.51 16.32 24.74
N SER A 368 26.81 16.55 25.84
CA SER A 368 27.12 15.91 27.13
C SER A 368 26.92 14.41 27.08
N LEU A 369 25.84 13.96 26.48
CA LEU A 369 25.55 12.52 26.27
C LEU A 369 26.62 11.88 25.37
N ALA A 370 27.03 12.56 24.27
CA ALA A 370 28.08 12.07 23.41
C ALA A 370 29.41 11.91 24.19
N THR A 371 29.76 12.90 24.99
CA THR A 371 30.96 12.86 25.85
C THR A 371 30.91 11.71 26.86
N LEU A 372 29.78 11.52 27.54
CA LEU A 372 29.57 10.43 28.49
C LEU A 372 29.64 9.05 27.84
N ARG A 373 29.20 8.95 26.59
CA ARG A 373 29.22 7.71 25.80
C ARG A 373 30.55 7.51 25.06
N GLY A 374 31.54 8.42 25.24
CA GLY A 374 32.85 8.33 24.58
C GLY A 374 32.81 8.56 23.07
N ARG A 375 31.77 9.25 22.55
CA ARG A 375 31.62 9.53 21.12
C ARG A 375 32.31 10.83 20.72
N PRO A 376 32.87 10.89 19.50
CA PRO A 376 33.52 12.11 19.02
C PRO A 376 32.57 13.27 18.76
N LEU A 377 31.32 12.94 18.37
CA LEU A 377 30.22 13.87 18.09
C LEU A 377 28.91 13.28 18.55
N ALA A 378 27.91 14.14 18.82
CA ALA A 378 26.56 13.69 19.08
C ALA A 378 25.93 13.13 17.80
N GLY A 379 25.53 11.87 17.84
CA GLY A 379 24.80 11.20 16.77
C GLY A 379 23.29 11.23 16.95
N LEU A 380 22.60 10.50 16.10
CA LEU A 380 21.13 10.44 16.14
C LEU A 380 20.55 10.02 17.50
N PRO A 381 21.10 9.02 18.22
CA PRO A 381 20.60 8.64 19.54
C PRO A 381 20.65 9.79 20.55
N GLU A 382 21.81 10.48 20.66
CA GLU A 382 22.01 11.59 21.60
C GLU A 382 21.08 12.77 21.28
N VAL A 383 20.91 13.06 19.99
CA VAL A 383 20.04 14.13 19.52
C VAL A 383 18.56 13.77 19.78
N THR A 384 18.16 12.50 19.58
CA THR A 384 16.81 12.03 19.87
C THR A 384 16.50 12.06 21.37
N ASP A 385 17.47 11.67 22.22
CA ASP A 385 17.33 11.74 23.68
C ASP A 385 17.19 13.21 24.13
N ALA A 386 17.93 14.13 23.52
CA ALA A 386 17.83 15.56 23.80
C ALA A 386 16.48 16.15 23.36
N VAL A 387 15.98 15.77 22.18
CA VAL A 387 14.63 16.15 21.71
C VAL A 387 13.57 15.67 22.69
N ARG A 388 13.63 14.41 23.08
CA ARG A 388 12.67 13.81 24.03
C ARG A 388 12.68 14.52 25.38
N ALA A 389 13.86 14.70 25.96
CA ALA A 389 14.00 15.22 27.33
C ALA A 389 13.71 16.72 27.41
N VAL A 390 14.22 17.51 26.47
CA VAL A 390 14.22 18.98 26.56
C VAL A 390 13.10 19.61 25.71
N LEU A 391 13.01 19.24 24.41
CA LEU A 391 12.04 19.89 23.52
C LEU A 391 10.62 19.36 23.70
N CYS A 392 10.48 18.07 24.07
CA CYS A 392 9.19 17.40 24.22
C CYS A 392 8.81 17.14 25.69
N GLY A 393 9.67 17.50 26.67
CA GLY A 393 9.38 17.33 28.11
C GLY A 393 9.06 15.88 28.53
N GLY A 394 9.52 14.88 27.77
CA GLY A 394 9.26 13.44 27.98
C GLY A 394 8.00 12.91 27.33
N ASP A 395 7.26 13.73 26.57
CA ASP A 395 6.08 13.27 25.82
C ASP A 395 6.52 12.59 24.51
N GLU A 396 6.07 11.35 24.29
CA GLU A 396 6.44 10.54 23.11
C GLU A 396 5.74 10.97 21.83
N LEU A 397 4.53 11.54 21.88
CA LEU A 397 3.80 11.93 20.67
C LEU A 397 4.53 13.02 19.85
N PRO A 398 5.06 14.10 20.45
CA PRO A 398 5.89 15.05 19.72
C PRO A 398 7.20 14.44 19.22
N VAL A 399 7.77 13.47 19.95
CA VAL A 399 8.98 12.74 19.49
C VAL A 399 8.68 11.93 18.23
N GLU A 400 7.56 11.19 18.18
CA GLU A 400 7.12 10.47 16.99
C GLU A 400 6.92 11.39 15.78
N LEU A 401 6.40 12.59 16.00
CA LEU A 401 6.26 13.60 14.96
C LEU A 401 7.62 14.00 14.37
N VAL A 402 8.60 14.31 15.24
CA VAL A 402 9.97 14.65 14.81
C VAL A 402 10.61 13.46 14.10
N GLN A 403 10.46 12.24 14.63
CA GLN A 403 10.98 11.04 13.97
C GLN A 403 10.43 10.87 12.56
N ARG A 404 9.15 11.00 12.38
CA ARG A 404 8.50 10.85 11.08
C ARG A 404 8.91 11.96 10.10
N ARG A 405 8.81 13.22 10.51
CA ARG A 405 9.03 14.38 9.63
C ARG A 405 10.49 14.70 9.35
N MET A 406 11.40 14.36 10.30
CA MET A 406 12.82 14.68 10.17
C MET A 406 13.70 13.43 10.06
N VAL A 407 13.60 12.48 11.01
CA VAL A 407 14.54 11.36 11.06
C VAL A 407 14.37 10.46 9.83
N VAL A 408 13.16 10.06 9.53
CA VAL A 408 12.85 9.39 8.27
C VAL A 408 12.81 10.43 7.14
N GLY A 409 12.05 11.51 7.34
CA GLY A 409 11.84 12.57 6.36
C GLY A 409 10.73 12.27 5.36
N GLU A 410 10.17 13.33 4.79
CA GLU A 410 9.00 13.30 3.90
C GLU A 410 9.36 13.61 2.44
N ARG A 411 10.63 13.43 2.08
CA ARG A 411 11.09 13.80 0.75
C ARG A 411 10.62 12.80 -0.31
N LEU A 412 9.97 13.32 -1.34
CA LEU A 412 9.68 12.63 -2.60
C LEU A 412 10.62 13.18 -3.68
N GLY A 413 11.33 12.29 -4.34
CA GLY A 413 12.18 12.63 -5.46
C GLY A 413 11.40 12.96 -6.72
N ARG A 414 12.13 13.42 -7.73
CA ARG A 414 11.55 13.80 -9.02
C ARG A 414 12.41 13.29 -10.17
N VAL A 415 11.75 12.83 -11.23
CA VAL A 415 12.39 12.44 -12.50
C VAL A 415 12.01 13.39 -13.61
N PRO A 416 12.88 13.63 -14.59
CA PRO A 416 12.60 14.50 -15.75
C PRO A 416 11.42 14.04 -16.58
N ASP A 417 10.81 14.97 -17.33
CA ASP A 417 9.73 14.64 -18.26
C ASP A 417 10.21 13.80 -19.46
N ALA A 418 11.51 13.86 -19.77
CA ALA A 418 12.16 13.03 -20.80
C ALA A 418 12.36 11.57 -20.39
N THR A 419 12.11 11.22 -19.13
CA THR A 419 12.26 9.84 -18.65
C THR A 419 11.29 8.93 -19.42
N PRO A 420 11.74 7.76 -19.90
CA PRO A 420 10.86 6.78 -20.51
C PRO A 420 9.72 6.43 -19.56
N MET A 421 8.50 6.67 -19.96
CA MET A 421 7.29 6.41 -19.17
C MET A 421 6.26 5.69 -20.02
N VAL A 422 5.54 4.76 -19.40
CA VAL A 422 4.34 4.19 -20.04
C VAL A 422 3.33 5.31 -20.33
N PRO A 423 2.62 5.25 -21.47
CA PRO A 423 1.67 6.31 -21.86
C PRO A 423 0.64 6.63 -20.77
N LEU A 424 0.13 5.61 -20.07
CA LEU A 424 -0.83 5.78 -18.98
C LEU A 424 -0.29 6.66 -17.84
N ARG A 425 1.00 6.51 -17.48
CA ARG A 425 1.63 7.36 -16.45
C ARG A 425 1.74 8.81 -16.91
N ARG A 426 2.02 9.02 -18.19
CA ARG A 426 2.07 10.38 -18.77
C ARG A 426 0.70 11.04 -18.70
N ASP A 427 -0.35 10.33 -19.11
CA ASP A 427 -1.74 10.81 -19.02
C ASP A 427 -2.13 11.13 -17.56
N LEU A 428 -1.82 10.24 -16.61
CA LEU A 428 -2.05 10.53 -15.18
C LEU A 428 -1.34 11.79 -14.72
N ARG A 429 -0.08 12.00 -15.12
CA ARG A 429 0.69 13.20 -14.75
C ARG A 429 0.03 14.48 -15.30
N ASP A 430 -0.49 14.43 -16.53
CA ASP A 430 -1.19 15.55 -17.13
C ASP A 430 -2.54 15.83 -16.43
N GLU A 431 -3.27 14.77 -16.05
CA GLU A 431 -4.48 14.89 -15.22
C GLU A 431 -4.18 15.47 -13.84
N GLN A 432 -3.11 15.03 -13.18
CA GLN A 432 -2.66 15.57 -11.89
C GLN A 432 -2.35 17.07 -11.98
N ARG A 433 -1.67 17.50 -13.06
CA ARG A 433 -1.39 18.93 -13.32
C ARG A 433 -2.68 19.72 -13.56
N ARG A 434 -3.57 19.20 -14.42
CA ARG A 434 -4.86 19.82 -14.76
C ARG A 434 -5.74 20.00 -13.53
N LEU A 435 -5.79 19.00 -12.66
CA LEU A 435 -6.61 18.97 -11.46
C LEU A 435 -5.90 19.56 -10.23
N ARG A 436 -4.67 20.03 -10.36
CA ARG A 436 -3.86 20.59 -9.28
C ARG A 436 -3.75 19.61 -8.09
N MET A 437 -3.52 18.35 -8.40
CA MET A 437 -3.31 17.28 -7.42
C MET A 437 -1.84 16.89 -7.44
N LYS A 438 -1.09 17.41 -6.49
CA LYS A 438 0.33 17.11 -6.36
C LYS A 438 0.51 15.76 -5.66
N PRO A 439 1.35 14.84 -6.19
CA PRO A 439 1.75 13.65 -5.44
C PRO A 439 2.57 14.05 -4.21
N GLU A 440 2.15 13.57 -3.03
CA GLU A 440 2.80 13.83 -1.75
C GLU A 440 2.99 12.52 -1.02
N VAL A 441 4.11 12.38 -0.30
CA VAL A 441 4.48 11.16 0.45
C VAL A 441 3.63 11.03 1.71
N MET A 442 3.32 12.17 2.32
CA MET A 442 2.47 12.20 3.51
C MET A 442 1.02 12.05 3.13
N ALA A 443 0.32 11.25 3.91
CA ALA A 443 -1.11 11.11 3.79
C ALA A 443 -1.80 12.46 4.11
N GLY A 444 -2.24 13.15 3.06
CA GLY A 444 -2.99 14.40 3.17
C GLY A 444 -4.51 14.16 3.14
N GLU A 445 -5.27 14.84 4.01
CA GLU A 445 -6.72 14.82 3.96
C GLU A 445 -7.25 15.85 2.94
N HIS A 446 -8.11 15.39 2.04
CA HIS A 446 -8.72 16.22 1.00
C HIS A 446 -10.24 16.10 1.05
N ASP A 447 -10.91 17.20 1.39
CA ASP A 447 -12.37 17.29 1.33
C ASP A 447 -12.79 17.88 -0.02
N LEU A 448 -13.56 17.12 -0.78
CA LEU A 448 -14.04 17.47 -2.11
C LEU A 448 -15.51 17.89 -2.05
N ASP A 449 -15.85 19.03 -2.61
CA ASP A 449 -17.23 19.47 -2.84
C ASP A 449 -17.61 19.20 -4.31
N LEU A 450 -18.37 18.13 -4.56
CA LEU A 450 -18.70 17.62 -5.89
C LEU A 450 -19.51 18.61 -6.76
N ARG A 451 -20.02 19.69 -6.18
CA ARG A 451 -20.66 20.78 -6.91
C ARG A 451 -19.65 21.67 -7.65
N ARG A 452 -18.37 21.59 -7.26
CA ARG A 452 -17.29 22.32 -7.91
C ARG A 452 -16.67 21.46 -9.02
N PRO A 453 -16.59 21.95 -10.26
CA PRO A 453 -16.08 21.16 -11.39
C PRO A 453 -14.67 20.59 -11.16
N LEU A 454 -13.80 21.33 -10.45
CA LEU A 454 -12.44 20.88 -10.14
C LEU A 454 -12.46 19.69 -9.16
N ASP A 455 -13.25 19.79 -8.10
CA ASP A 455 -13.34 18.72 -7.09
C ASP A 455 -14.06 17.49 -7.63
N LEU A 456 -15.07 17.68 -8.49
CA LEU A 456 -15.70 16.60 -9.23
C LEU A 456 -14.69 15.88 -10.15
N GLY A 457 -13.82 16.62 -10.83
CA GLY A 457 -12.75 16.03 -11.66
C GLY A 457 -11.77 15.22 -10.82
N ARG A 458 -11.40 15.71 -9.63
CA ARG A 458 -10.54 15.00 -8.66
C ARG A 458 -11.16 13.70 -8.19
N SER A 459 -12.42 13.72 -7.79
CA SER A 459 -13.20 12.54 -7.39
C SER A 459 -13.20 11.50 -8.51
N ARG A 460 -13.53 11.89 -9.74
CA ARG A 460 -13.55 11.00 -10.92
C ARG A 460 -12.18 10.35 -11.16
N LEU A 461 -11.10 11.12 -11.07
CA LEU A 461 -9.74 10.59 -11.22
C LEU A 461 -9.42 9.53 -10.16
N LEU A 462 -9.72 9.81 -8.89
CA LEU A 462 -9.46 8.87 -7.79
C LEU A 462 -10.28 7.58 -7.93
N HIS A 463 -11.53 7.67 -8.34
CA HIS A 463 -12.36 6.49 -8.61
C HIS A 463 -11.86 5.67 -9.81
N ARG A 464 -11.37 6.31 -10.89
CA ARG A 464 -10.74 5.64 -12.04
C ARG A 464 -9.47 4.89 -11.63
N LEU A 465 -8.62 5.52 -10.83
CA LEU A 465 -7.40 4.91 -10.32
C LEU A 465 -7.70 3.71 -9.40
N ALA A 466 -8.72 3.83 -8.55
CA ALA A 466 -9.16 2.71 -7.71
C ALA A 466 -9.67 1.51 -8.55
N LEU A 467 -10.31 1.75 -9.69
CA LEU A 467 -10.71 0.70 -10.65
C LEU A 467 -9.51 0.01 -11.28
N LEU A 468 -8.43 0.75 -11.53
CA LEU A 468 -7.19 0.25 -12.10
C LEU A 468 -6.27 -0.45 -11.08
N GLY A 469 -6.64 -0.49 -9.79
CA GLY A 469 -5.78 -1.04 -8.75
C GLY A 469 -4.62 -0.12 -8.35
N VAL A 470 -4.75 1.20 -8.62
CA VAL A 470 -3.77 2.23 -8.25
C VAL A 470 -4.31 3.02 -7.05
N PRO A 471 -4.07 2.60 -5.81
CA PRO A 471 -4.68 3.17 -4.61
C PRO A 471 -3.95 4.44 -4.13
N TRP A 472 -3.89 5.48 -4.97
CA TRP A 472 -3.36 6.79 -4.58
C TRP A 472 -4.25 7.47 -3.53
N GLY A 473 -5.57 7.28 -3.62
CA GLY A 473 -6.55 7.82 -2.68
C GLY A 473 -7.33 6.72 -1.98
N THR A 474 -7.52 6.88 -0.67
CA THR A 474 -8.40 6.03 0.15
C THR A 474 -9.57 6.86 0.63
N PRO A 475 -10.84 6.44 0.34
CA PRO A 475 -12.01 7.17 0.79
C PRO A 475 -12.15 7.09 2.31
N ARG A 476 -12.50 8.21 2.94
CA ARG A 476 -12.79 8.33 4.38
C ARG A 476 -14.25 8.66 4.61
N ARG A 477 -14.76 8.38 5.80
CA ARG A 477 -16.10 8.82 6.18
C ARG A 477 -16.12 10.35 6.27
N ALA A 478 -16.94 10.99 5.45
CA ALA A 478 -17.08 12.44 5.47
C ALA A 478 -17.52 12.92 6.85
N ARG A 479 -16.86 13.93 7.39
CA ARG A 479 -17.21 14.56 8.69
C ARG A 479 -18.54 15.31 8.67
N SER A 480 -19.09 15.60 7.48
CA SER A 480 -20.36 16.32 7.32
C SER A 480 -21.43 15.44 6.67
N LYS A 481 -22.69 15.57 7.17
CA LYS A 481 -23.88 14.86 6.68
C LYS A 481 -24.38 15.44 5.34
N GLY A 482 -23.55 15.54 4.29
CA GLY A 482 -23.99 16.07 2.99
C GLY A 482 -23.66 15.12 1.84
N THR A 483 -24.64 14.86 0.98
CA THR A 483 -24.54 13.94 -0.19
C THR A 483 -23.56 14.43 -1.28
N PHE A 484 -23.02 15.66 -1.16
CA PHE A 484 -22.16 16.29 -2.15
C PHE A 484 -20.70 16.44 -1.70
N LYS A 485 -20.32 15.81 -0.59
CA LYS A 485 -18.96 15.88 -0.07
C LYS A 485 -18.33 14.50 0.02
N GLU A 486 -17.13 14.39 -0.48
CA GLU A 486 -16.24 13.23 -0.31
C GLU A 486 -15.00 13.65 0.44
N SER A 487 -14.52 12.79 1.34
CA SER A 487 -13.24 12.96 2.03
C SER A 487 -12.30 11.84 1.62
N TRP A 488 -11.10 12.21 1.22
CA TRP A 488 -10.07 11.29 0.75
C TRP A 488 -8.78 11.49 1.52
N SER A 489 -8.06 10.41 1.78
CA SER A 489 -6.66 10.43 2.21
C SER A 489 -5.80 10.09 1.01
N LEU A 490 -4.93 11.02 0.59
CA LEU A 490 -4.03 10.82 -0.56
C LEU A 490 -2.61 10.60 -0.07
N GLU A 491 -1.95 9.55 -0.57
CA GLU A 491 -0.56 9.23 -0.28
C GLU A 491 0.09 8.65 -1.53
N TRP A 492 1.16 9.28 -2.03
CA TRP A 492 1.90 8.73 -3.14
C TRP A 492 3.01 7.81 -2.65
N ARG A 493 3.05 6.60 -3.19
CA ARG A 493 4.08 5.61 -2.91
C ARG A 493 4.70 5.10 -4.22
N PRO A 494 5.99 4.77 -4.25
CA PRO A 494 6.65 4.29 -5.48
C PRO A 494 6.00 3.06 -6.12
N GLU A 495 5.34 2.22 -5.33
CA GLU A 495 4.61 1.06 -5.83
C GLU A 495 3.46 1.43 -6.75
N LEU A 496 2.95 2.65 -6.65
CA LEU A 496 1.92 3.15 -7.56
C LEU A 496 2.45 3.27 -9.01
N ASP A 497 3.76 3.46 -9.18
CA ASP A 497 4.39 3.44 -10.49
C ASP A 497 4.39 2.04 -11.10
N VAL A 498 4.62 0.99 -10.30
CA VAL A 498 4.47 -0.40 -10.72
C VAL A 498 3.02 -0.72 -11.05
N ALA A 499 2.08 -0.33 -10.17
CA ALA A 499 0.65 -0.52 -10.42
C ALA A 499 0.17 0.17 -11.71
N LEU A 500 0.73 1.35 -12.02
CA LEU A 500 0.45 2.04 -13.28
C LEU A 500 1.01 1.32 -14.51
N ILE A 501 2.19 0.69 -14.38
CA ILE A 501 2.76 -0.13 -15.45
C ILE A 501 1.88 -1.36 -15.69
N GLU A 502 1.42 -2.03 -14.63
CA GLU A 502 0.47 -3.14 -14.72
C GLU A 502 -0.85 -2.70 -15.37
N ALA A 503 -1.37 -1.56 -14.95
CA ALA A 503 -2.62 -1.02 -15.49
C ALA A 503 -2.51 -0.57 -16.96
N ALA A 504 -1.30 -0.32 -17.48
CA ALA A 504 -1.09 0.12 -18.85
C ALA A 504 -1.50 -0.92 -19.91
N VAL A 505 -1.67 -2.19 -19.54
CA VAL A 505 -2.23 -3.24 -20.42
C VAL A 505 -3.68 -2.90 -20.83
N TRP A 506 -4.42 -2.16 -20.01
CA TRP A 506 -5.81 -1.81 -20.23
C TRP A 506 -6.00 -0.61 -21.16
N GLY A 507 -5.00 0.27 -21.32
CA GLY A 507 -5.09 1.44 -22.19
C GLY A 507 -4.02 2.49 -21.92
N ILE A 508 -4.00 3.50 -22.80
CA ILE A 508 -3.01 4.56 -22.79
C ILE A 508 -3.43 5.80 -22.00
N THR A 509 -4.71 5.92 -21.64
CA THR A 509 -5.24 6.99 -20.79
C THR A 509 -5.96 6.39 -19.59
N VAL A 510 -6.02 7.12 -18.47
CA VAL A 510 -6.67 6.67 -17.24
C VAL A 510 -8.15 6.33 -17.46
N GLU A 511 -8.85 7.12 -18.29
CA GLU A 511 -10.27 6.89 -18.62
C GLU A 511 -10.45 5.64 -19.49
N ALA A 512 -9.70 5.49 -20.57
CA ALA A 512 -9.79 4.34 -21.47
C ALA A 512 -9.37 3.05 -20.75
N ALA A 513 -8.30 3.10 -19.97
CA ALA A 513 -7.84 1.96 -19.19
C ALA A 513 -8.87 1.51 -18.14
N ALA A 514 -9.45 2.46 -17.40
CA ALA A 514 -10.51 2.16 -16.42
C ALA A 514 -11.76 1.58 -17.11
N THR A 515 -12.13 2.08 -18.28
CA THR A 515 -13.24 1.55 -19.10
C THR A 515 -12.97 0.11 -19.52
N ALA A 516 -11.78 -0.18 -20.04
CA ALA A 516 -11.39 -1.54 -20.45
C ALA A 516 -11.36 -2.50 -19.25
N ARG A 517 -10.79 -2.04 -18.12
CA ARG A 517 -10.73 -2.83 -16.89
C ARG A 517 -12.11 -3.17 -16.33
N VAL A 518 -13.05 -2.23 -16.38
CA VAL A 518 -14.45 -2.48 -15.98
C VAL A 518 -15.09 -3.55 -16.86
N ARG A 519 -14.88 -3.49 -18.18
CA ARG A 519 -15.42 -4.50 -19.10
C ARG A 519 -14.85 -5.91 -18.82
N ASP A 520 -13.56 -5.99 -18.52
CA ASP A 520 -12.90 -7.23 -18.12
C ASP A 520 -13.49 -7.78 -16.83
N LEU A 521 -13.58 -6.95 -15.78
CA LEU A 521 -14.17 -7.32 -14.49
C LEU A 521 -15.63 -7.79 -14.65
N ALA A 522 -16.42 -7.13 -15.50
CA ALA A 522 -17.81 -7.49 -15.74
C ALA A 522 -17.97 -8.83 -16.48
N GLY A 523 -16.96 -9.30 -17.21
CA GLY A 523 -17.00 -10.56 -17.97
C GLY A 523 -17.23 -11.79 -17.10
N GLY A 524 -16.57 -11.86 -15.93
CA GLY A 524 -16.65 -12.97 -14.98
C GLY A 524 -17.51 -12.71 -13.74
N ALA A 525 -18.01 -11.48 -13.55
CA ALA A 525 -18.67 -11.07 -12.32
C ALA A 525 -20.06 -11.67 -12.12
N GLY A 526 -20.41 -11.95 -10.87
CA GLY A 526 -21.76 -12.25 -10.42
C GLY A 526 -22.65 -11.01 -10.37
N LEU A 527 -23.93 -11.19 -10.07
CA LEU A 527 -24.90 -10.09 -10.08
C LEU A 527 -24.60 -8.99 -9.03
N PRO A 528 -24.20 -9.32 -7.79
CA PRO A 528 -23.83 -8.30 -6.81
C PRO A 528 -22.59 -7.49 -7.23
N GLU A 529 -21.57 -8.13 -7.78
CA GLU A 529 -20.36 -7.50 -8.26
C GLU A 529 -20.65 -6.59 -9.46
N LEU A 530 -21.51 -7.03 -10.40
CA LEU A 530 -21.96 -6.21 -11.51
C LEU A 530 -22.70 -4.96 -11.03
N ALA A 531 -23.56 -5.10 -10.03
CA ALA A 531 -24.27 -3.97 -9.44
C ALA A 531 -23.31 -2.96 -8.78
N ALA A 532 -22.29 -3.47 -8.07
CA ALA A 532 -21.22 -2.62 -7.53
C ALA A 532 -20.39 -1.93 -8.62
N LEU A 533 -20.15 -2.60 -9.76
CA LEU A 533 -19.47 -2.00 -10.90
C LEU A 533 -20.27 -0.84 -11.53
N VAL A 534 -21.61 -0.92 -11.58
CA VAL A 534 -22.45 0.21 -12.03
C VAL A 534 -22.20 1.45 -11.17
N GLU A 535 -22.23 1.30 -9.84
CA GLU A 535 -21.93 2.41 -8.93
C GLU A 535 -20.54 2.99 -9.17
N ARG A 536 -19.53 2.13 -9.31
CA ARG A 536 -18.15 2.55 -9.59
C ARG A 536 -18.01 3.23 -10.96
N CYS A 537 -18.73 2.79 -11.99
CA CYS A 537 -18.77 3.44 -13.30
C CYS A 537 -19.34 4.86 -13.21
N LEU A 538 -20.40 5.07 -12.43
CA LEU A 538 -21.01 6.38 -12.24
C LEU A 538 -20.07 7.33 -11.47
N LEU A 539 -19.47 6.85 -10.38
CA LEU A 539 -18.50 7.63 -9.58
C LEU A 539 -17.26 8.00 -10.43
N ALA A 540 -16.73 7.06 -11.20
CA ALA A 540 -15.60 7.27 -12.09
C ALA A 540 -15.97 8.03 -13.39
N HIS A 541 -17.25 8.22 -13.66
CA HIS A 541 -17.78 8.79 -14.92
C HIS A 541 -17.23 8.08 -16.16
N LEU A 542 -17.62 6.81 -16.32
CA LEU A 542 -17.23 5.94 -17.44
C LEU A 542 -18.46 5.62 -18.31
N PRO A 543 -18.95 6.58 -19.12
CA PRO A 543 -20.17 6.41 -19.90
C PRO A 543 -20.07 5.26 -20.91
N ASP A 544 -18.87 4.98 -21.43
CA ASP A 544 -18.65 3.92 -22.43
C ASP A 544 -18.61 2.50 -21.83
N ALA A 545 -18.38 2.36 -20.52
CA ALA A 545 -18.42 1.07 -19.83
C ALA A 545 -19.83 0.72 -19.36
N LEU A 546 -20.63 1.73 -18.97
CA LEU A 546 -21.92 1.54 -18.32
C LEU A 546 -22.93 0.69 -19.14
N PRO A 547 -23.14 0.90 -20.44
CA PRO A 547 -24.07 0.08 -21.23
C PRO A 547 -23.67 -1.39 -21.26
N TYR A 548 -22.36 -1.68 -21.30
CA TYR A 548 -21.87 -3.05 -21.29
C TYR A 548 -22.17 -3.73 -19.95
N VAL A 549 -21.92 -3.05 -18.82
CA VAL A 549 -22.20 -3.59 -17.48
C VAL A 549 -23.69 -3.81 -17.29
N LEU A 550 -24.56 -2.90 -17.78
CA LEU A 550 -26.01 -3.02 -17.72
C LEU A 550 -26.50 -4.23 -18.53
N GLY A 551 -26.01 -4.43 -19.75
CA GLY A 551 -26.32 -5.61 -20.55
C GLY A 551 -25.92 -6.92 -19.86
N ARG A 552 -24.75 -6.93 -19.17
CA ARG A 552 -24.33 -8.10 -18.38
C ARG A 552 -25.26 -8.35 -17.16
N ILE A 553 -25.78 -7.27 -16.53
CA ILE A 553 -26.76 -7.39 -15.45
C ILE A 553 -28.07 -7.99 -15.98
N GLU A 554 -28.57 -7.54 -17.13
CA GLU A 554 -29.77 -8.06 -17.75
C GLU A 554 -29.64 -9.57 -18.06
N ASP A 555 -28.52 -9.95 -18.70
CA ASP A 555 -28.21 -11.36 -18.99
C ASP A 555 -28.14 -12.21 -17.72
N ARG A 556 -27.43 -11.74 -16.69
CA ARG A 556 -27.27 -12.48 -15.43
C ARG A 556 -28.59 -12.52 -14.63
N ALA A 557 -29.27 -11.38 -14.52
CA ALA A 557 -30.55 -11.33 -13.80
C ALA A 557 -31.62 -12.23 -14.43
N ALA A 558 -31.59 -12.43 -15.75
CA ALA A 558 -32.50 -13.35 -16.40
C ALA A 558 -32.25 -14.83 -16.01
N LEU A 559 -30.97 -15.19 -15.80
CA LEU A 559 -30.52 -16.55 -15.51
C LEU A 559 -30.43 -16.87 -14.02
N ASP A 560 -30.20 -15.85 -13.17
CA ASP A 560 -29.98 -16.04 -11.74
C ASP A 560 -31.32 -16.26 -11.00
N GLY A 561 -31.49 -17.48 -10.51
CA GLY A 561 -32.67 -17.89 -9.71
C GLY A 561 -32.49 -17.67 -8.20
N GLU A 562 -31.26 -17.27 -7.75
CA GLU A 562 -30.98 -17.16 -6.33
C GLU A 562 -31.39 -15.79 -5.76
N VAL A 563 -32.36 -15.81 -4.87
CA VAL A 563 -32.93 -14.58 -4.27
C VAL A 563 -31.91 -13.75 -3.55
N ARG A 564 -30.92 -14.37 -2.87
CA ARG A 564 -29.85 -13.64 -2.13
C ARG A 564 -28.99 -12.78 -3.06
N HIS A 565 -28.64 -13.29 -4.25
CA HIS A 565 -27.88 -12.51 -5.22
C HIS A 565 -28.67 -11.28 -5.71
N LEU A 566 -29.97 -11.46 -5.98
CA LEU A 566 -30.85 -10.36 -6.35
C LEU A 566 -30.97 -9.32 -5.24
N MET A 567 -31.08 -9.78 -3.96
CA MET A 567 -31.13 -8.91 -2.80
C MET A 567 -29.85 -8.13 -2.58
N GLY A 568 -28.69 -8.75 -2.80
CA GLY A 568 -27.39 -8.11 -2.70
C GLY A 568 -27.14 -7.03 -3.76
N ALA A 569 -27.66 -7.25 -4.97
CA ALA A 569 -27.47 -6.35 -6.11
C ALA A 569 -28.43 -5.15 -6.11
N LEU A 570 -29.66 -5.32 -5.68
CA LEU A 570 -30.71 -4.29 -5.77
C LEU A 570 -30.35 -2.94 -5.12
N PRO A 571 -29.75 -2.87 -3.89
CA PRO A 571 -29.45 -1.59 -3.26
C PRO A 571 -28.48 -0.74 -4.07
N ALA A 572 -27.44 -1.34 -4.67
CA ALA A 572 -26.47 -0.62 -5.49
C ALA A 572 -27.09 -0.06 -6.76
N LEU A 573 -27.96 -0.84 -7.44
CA LEU A 573 -28.66 -0.41 -8.64
C LEU A 573 -29.66 0.72 -8.38
N VAL A 574 -30.37 0.66 -7.25
CA VAL A 574 -31.30 1.73 -6.85
C VAL A 574 -30.56 3.02 -6.49
N ARG A 575 -29.42 2.92 -5.80
CA ARG A 575 -28.53 4.08 -5.58
C ARG A 575 -28.02 4.65 -6.91
N ALA A 576 -27.55 3.78 -7.81
CA ALA A 576 -27.09 4.17 -9.13
C ALA A 576 -28.16 4.94 -9.92
N ARG A 577 -29.42 4.50 -9.88
CA ARG A 577 -30.57 5.20 -10.49
C ARG A 577 -30.73 6.61 -9.93
N ARG A 578 -30.55 6.81 -8.64
CA ARG A 578 -30.69 8.13 -7.98
C ARG A 578 -29.55 9.10 -8.33
N TYR A 579 -28.35 8.59 -8.52
CA TYR A 579 -27.17 9.40 -8.91
C TYR A 579 -27.10 9.64 -10.42
N GLY A 580 -27.82 8.82 -11.21
CA GLY A 580 -27.76 8.80 -12.67
C GLY A 580 -28.75 9.70 -13.39
N ASP A 581 -29.32 10.74 -12.76
CA ASP A 581 -30.23 11.72 -13.37
C ASP A 581 -29.63 12.50 -14.57
N VAL A 582 -28.41 12.13 -14.99
CA VAL A 582 -27.68 12.71 -16.09
C VAL A 582 -27.22 11.61 -17.06
N ARG A 583 -28.12 11.17 -17.95
CA ARG A 583 -27.85 10.40 -19.18
C ARG A 583 -27.63 8.87 -19.03
N GLY A 584 -28.62 8.09 -19.41
CA GLY A 584 -28.50 6.68 -19.79
C GLY A 584 -28.99 5.66 -18.74
N THR A 585 -29.74 6.07 -17.71
CA THR A 585 -30.29 5.16 -16.67
C THR A 585 -31.73 4.71 -16.90
N GLU A 586 -32.32 5.00 -18.06
CA GLU A 586 -33.72 4.63 -18.39
C GLU A 586 -33.95 3.12 -18.28
N GLY A 587 -32.97 2.28 -18.64
CA GLY A 587 -33.05 0.82 -18.49
C GLY A 587 -33.03 0.33 -17.03
N LEU A 588 -32.43 1.07 -16.09
CA LEU A 588 -32.34 0.63 -14.69
C LEU A 588 -33.67 0.55 -13.97
N THR A 589 -34.65 1.36 -14.34
CA THR A 589 -35.97 1.34 -13.71
C THR A 589 -36.68 -0.01 -13.91
N GLY A 590 -36.76 -0.51 -15.14
CA GLY A 590 -37.35 -1.80 -15.44
C GLY A 590 -36.63 -2.97 -14.78
N VAL A 591 -35.28 -2.93 -14.79
CA VAL A 591 -34.44 -3.97 -14.13
C VAL A 591 -34.67 -3.99 -12.62
N THR A 592 -34.62 -2.84 -11.95
CA THR A 592 -34.80 -2.75 -10.48
C THR A 592 -36.22 -3.18 -10.06
N GLU A 593 -37.25 -2.80 -10.80
CA GLU A 593 -38.65 -3.22 -10.55
C GLU A 593 -38.82 -4.72 -10.74
N SER A 594 -38.26 -5.28 -11.80
CA SER A 594 -38.29 -6.71 -12.08
C SER A 594 -37.57 -7.51 -10.99
N MET A 595 -36.37 -7.04 -10.58
CA MET A 595 -35.63 -7.66 -9.50
C MET A 595 -36.40 -7.64 -8.19
N LEU A 596 -36.98 -6.49 -7.80
CA LEU A 596 -37.78 -6.39 -6.58
C LEU A 596 -39.00 -7.34 -6.63
N ALA A 597 -39.68 -7.47 -7.79
CA ALA A 597 -40.78 -8.40 -7.94
C ALA A 597 -40.36 -9.86 -7.75
N ARG A 598 -39.20 -10.25 -8.29
CA ARG A 598 -38.63 -11.60 -8.13
C ARG A 598 -38.16 -11.86 -6.70
N ILE A 599 -37.52 -10.87 -6.05
CA ILE A 599 -37.17 -10.95 -4.63
C ILE A 599 -38.42 -11.21 -3.80
N CYS A 600 -39.51 -10.42 -3.98
CA CYS A 600 -40.74 -10.60 -3.26
C CYS A 600 -41.36 -11.99 -3.47
N ALA A 601 -41.31 -12.53 -4.68
CA ALA A 601 -41.82 -13.86 -5.00
C ALA A 601 -41.00 -15.00 -4.38
N GLY A 602 -39.67 -14.86 -4.37
CA GLY A 602 -38.73 -15.88 -3.89
C GLY A 602 -38.34 -15.78 -2.43
N LEU A 603 -38.66 -14.69 -1.74
CA LEU A 603 -38.20 -14.45 -0.36
C LEU A 603 -38.76 -15.47 0.62
N SER A 604 -40.05 -15.77 0.56
CA SER A 604 -40.71 -16.66 1.54
C SER A 604 -40.04 -18.05 1.64
N PRO A 605 -39.77 -18.78 0.57
CA PRO A 605 -39.05 -20.06 0.64
C PRO A 605 -37.54 -19.87 1.05
N ALA A 606 -36.92 -18.76 0.68
CA ALA A 606 -35.51 -18.48 1.02
C ALA A 606 -35.24 -18.26 2.52
N LEU A 607 -36.27 -18.04 3.33
CA LEU A 607 -36.20 -17.86 4.78
C LEU A 607 -36.32 -19.17 5.57
N THR A 608 -36.53 -20.32 4.92
CA THR A 608 -36.77 -21.61 5.59
C THR A 608 -35.44 -22.36 5.78
N GLY A 609 -35.22 -22.94 6.97
CA GLY A 609 -34.11 -23.86 7.21
C GLY A 609 -32.74 -23.20 7.32
N LEU A 610 -32.66 -21.88 7.54
CA LEU A 610 -31.43 -21.14 7.71
C LEU A 610 -30.83 -21.39 9.10
N ASP A 611 -29.53 -21.62 9.13
CA ASP A 611 -28.74 -21.58 10.37
C ASP A 611 -28.56 -20.13 10.86
N GLU A 612 -27.88 -19.95 12.00
CA GLU A 612 -27.75 -18.64 12.64
C GLU A 612 -26.91 -17.64 11.79
N ASP A 613 -25.88 -18.11 11.09
CA ASP A 613 -25.03 -17.25 10.26
C ASP A 613 -25.74 -16.85 8.98
N ALA A 614 -26.38 -17.79 8.30
CA ALA A 614 -27.22 -17.53 7.12
C ALA A 614 -28.42 -16.62 7.45
N ALA A 615 -29.03 -16.76 8.64
CA ALA A 615 -30.11 -15.87 9.08
C ALA A 615 -29.61 -14.43 9.31
N ARG A 616 -28.37 -14.22 9.84
CA ARG A 616 -27.76 -12.88 9.97
C ARG A 616 -27.46 -12.26 8.61
N GLU A 617 -26.89 -13.03 7.71
CA GLU A 617 -26.63 -12.57 6.35
C GLU A 617 -27.94 -12.15 5.66
N MET A 618 -28.98 -12.99 5.78
CA MET A 618 -30.30 -12.70 5.23
C MET A 618 -30.94 -11.45 5.83
N ALA A 619 -30.79 -11.23 7.14
CA ALA A 619 -31.28 -10.01 7.81
C ALA A 619 -30.59 -8.76 7.23
N ALA A 620 -29.27 -8.80 7.02
CA ALA A 620 -28.53 -7.70 6.41
C ALA A 620 -28.96 -7.43 4.98
N LEU A 621 -29.20 -8.48 4.18
CA LEU A 621 -29.74 -8.36 2.82
C LEU A 621 -31.15 -7.76 2.84
N MET A 622 -32.02 -8.17 3.76
CA MET A 622 -33.38 -7.61 3.92
C MET A 622 -33.33 -6.11 4.27
N ASP A 623 -32.39 -5.68 5.09
CA ASP A 623 -32.21 -4.26 5.43
C ASP A 623 -31.79 -3.45 4.20
N GLY A 624 -30.89 -4.01 3.40
CA GLY A 624 -30.49 -3.42 2.12
C GLY A 624 -31.67 -3.26 1.17
N VAL A 625 -32.46 -4.34 0.98
CA VAL A 625 -33.66 -4.31 0.13
C VAL A 625 -34.73 -3.35 0.68
N HIS A 626 -34.95 -3.32 2.00
CA HIS A 626 -35.90 -2.39 2.60
C HIS A 626 -35.54 -0.93 2.31
N THR A 627 -34.26 -0.57 2.49
CA THR A 627 -33.76 0.77 2.17
C THR A 627 -33.95 1.10 0.69
N ALA A 628 -33.65 0.16 -0.20
CA ALA A 628 -33.82 0.32 -1.65
C ALA A 628 -35.30 0.42 -2.06
N ALA A 629 -36.15 -0.46 -1.51
CA ALA A 629 -37.59 -0.50 -1.80
C ALA A 629 -38.28 0.79 -1.33
N ALA A 630 -37.87 1.38 -0.20
CA ALA A 630 -38.40 2.66 0.26
C ALA A 630 -38.18 3.77 -0.79
N LEU A 631 -37.05 3.75 -1.50
CA LEU A 631 -36.76 4.69 -2.59
C LEU A 631 -37.56 4.40 -3.89
N MET A 632 -38.18 3.21 -4.00
CA MET A 632 -38.96 2.76 -5.13
C MET A 632 -40.48 2.77 -4.86
N GLY A 633 -40.93 3.32 -3.70
CA GLY A 633 -42.31 3.38 -3.30
C GLY A 633 -42.75 2.30 -2.33
N GLY A 634 -41.92 1.31 -1.96
CA GLY A 634 -42.00 0.42 -0.79
C GLY A 634 -43.20 -0.55 -0.65
N GLY A 635 -44.35 -0.26 -1.25
CA GLY A 635 -45.61 -0.98 -0.94
C GLY A 635 -45.60 -2.48 -1.21
N ARG A 636 -45.04 -2.92 -2.33
CA ARG A 636 -44.92 -4.37 -2.66
C ARG A 636 -44.05 -5.11 -1.65
N TRP A 637 -42.92 -4.50 -1.25
CA TRP A 637 -42.01 -5.08 -0.29
C TRP A 637 -42.66 -5.25 1.10
N LEU A 638 -43.32 -4.20 1.59
CA LEU A 638 -44.00 -4.24 2.91
C LEU A 638 -45.16 -5.26 2.89
N ALA A 639 -45.95 -5.32 1.81
CA ALA A 639 -47.02 -6.34 1.66
C ALA A 639 -46.44 -7.77 1.66
N THR A 640 -45.28 -7.98 1.05
CA THR A 640 -44.59 -9.28 1.08
C THR A 640 -44.15 -9.63 2.50
N LEU A 641 -43.54 -8.70 3.22
CA LEU A 641 -43.12 -8.91 4.61
C LEU A 641 -44.32 -9.17 5.54
N ALA A 642 -45.44 -8.43 5.36
CA ALA A 642 -46.66 -8.67 6.13
C ALA A 642 -47.22 -10.06 5.90
N GLY A 643 -47.17 -10.57 4.65
CA GLY A 643 -47.51 -11.95 4.34
C GLY A 643 -46.61 -12.97 5.01
N ILE A 644 -45.29 -12.74 5.01
CA ILE A 644 -44.31 -13.62 5.63
C ILE A 644 -44.41 -13.58 7.17
N ALA A 645 -44.71 -12.43 7.75
CA ALA A 645 -44.88 -12.27 9.21
C ALA A 645 -45.98 -13.14 9.83
N ARG A 646 -46.87 -13.74 9.04
CA ARG A 646 -47.93 -14.68 9.51
C ARG A 646 -47.42 -16.12 9.66
N ARG A 647 -46.17 -16.39 9.28
CA ARG A 647 -45.55 -17.72 9.40
C ARG A 647 -44.98 -17.92 10.81
N ASP A 648 -45.07 -19.17 11.33
CA ASP A 648 -44.56 -19.55 12.64
C ASP A 648 -43.22 -20.31 12.57
N ASP A 649 -42.77 -20.67 11.36
CA ASP A 649 -41.55 -21.48 11.10
C ASP A 649 -40.29 -20.64 10.82
N LEU A 650 -40.37 -19.33 10.99
CA LEU A 650 -39.22 -18.42 10.71
C LEU A 650 -38.17 -18.53 11.81
N PRO A 651 -36.87 -18.40 11.44
CA PRO A 651 -35.82 -18.15 12.42
C PRO A 651 -36.13 -16.91 13.26
N GLY A 652 -35.90 -16.98 14.59
CA GLY A 652 -36.26 -15.89 15.50
C GLY A 652 -35.72 -14.52 15.08
N LEU A 653 -34.45 -14.48 14.67
CA LEU A 653 -33.78 -13.25 14.20
C LEU A 653 -34.54 -12.58 13.02
N LEU A 654 -34.98 -13.38 12.06
CA LEU A 654 -35.66 -12.88 10.85
C LEU A 654 -37.10 -12.46 11.16
N ASP A 655 -37.82 -13.22 12.00
CA ASP A 655 -39.15 -12.86 12.46
C ASP A 655 -39.10 -11.51 13.23
N GLY A 656 -38.19 -11.37 14.18
CA GLY A 656 -37.99 -10.11 14.91
C GLY A 656 -37.67 -8.95 13.99
N ARG A 657 -36.81 -9.17 12.98
CA ARG A 657 -36.45 -8.14 12.03
C ARG A 657 -37.59 -7.71 11.12
N ILE A 658 -38.36 -8.66 10.62
CA ILE A 658 -39.55 -8.40 9.80
C ILE A 658 -40.57 -7.58 10.62
N VAL A 659 -40.86 -8.01 11.84
CA VAL A 659 -41.78 -7.28 12.72
C VAL A 659 -41.29 -5.85 12.97
N ARG A 660 -39.97 -5.66 13.16
CA ARG A 660 -39.42 -4.31 13.34
C ARG A 660 -39.60 -3.44 12.09
N ILE A 661 -39.30 -3.97 10.90
CA ILE A 661 -39.46 -3.22 9.64
C ILE A 661 -40.93 -2.82 9.44
N LEU A 662 -41.88 -3.73 9.68
CA LEU A 662 -43.29 -3.46 9.56
C LEU A 662 -43.80 -2.45 10.62
N PHE A 663 -43.28 -2.52 11.83
CA PHE A 663 -43.60 -1.58 12.90
C PHE A 663 -43.11 -0.17 12.57
N ASP A 664 -41.85 -0.02 12.16
CA ASP A 664 -41.28 1.28 11.77
C ASP A 664 -41.97 1.91 10.55
N ALA A 665 -42.52 1.06 9.65
CA ALA A 665 -43.27 1.49 8.48
C ALA A 665 -44.77 1.69 8.74
N GLU A 666 -45.25 1.58 9.99
CA GLU A 666 -46.68 1.61 10.37
C GLU A 666 -47.57 0.63 9.60
N ALA A 667 -46.96 -0.51 9.16
CA ALA A 667 -47.59 -1.54 8.35
C ALA A 667 -47.87 -2.84 9.13
N LEU A 668 -47.67 -2.85 10.45
CA LEU A 668 -47.92 -4.00 11.31
C LEU A 668 -49.42 -4.03 11.69
N GLU A 669 -50.11 -5.12 11.38
CA GLU A 669 -51.55 -5.29 11.67
C GLU A 669 -51.82 -5.61 13.14
N ASP A 670 -50.86 -6.30 13.81
CA ASP A 670 -50.97 -6.72 15.21
C ASP A 670 -50.39 -5.68 16.17
N ASP A 671 -50.83 -5.66 17.43
CA ASP A 671 -50.15 -4.96 18.52
C ASP A 671 -48.77 -5.53 18.73
N VAL A 672 -47.73 -4.67 18.62
CA VAL A 672 -46.32 -5.06 18.72
C VAL A 672 -46.03 -5.71 20.09
N ALA A 673 -46.64 -5.22 21.17
CA ALA A 673 -46.43 -5.76 22.51
C ALA A 673 -47.04 -7.17 22.65
N ALA A 674 -48.19 -7.44 22.05
CA ALA A 674 -48.75 -8.75 22.01
C ALA A 674 -47.91 -9.73 21.19
N ARG A 675 -47.31 -9.27 20.08
CA ARG A 675 -46.44 -10.10 19.23
C ARG A 675 -45.14 -10.42 19.97
N MET A 676 -44.53 -9.45 20.61
CA MET A 676 -43.35 -9.62 21.44
C MET A 676 -43.59 -10.60 22.59
N ALA A 677 -44.74 -10.48 23.28
CA ALA A 677 -45.13 -11.40 24.36
C ALA A 677 -45.29 -12.85 23.87
N ARG A 678 -45.87 -13.05 22.67
CA ARG A 678 -45.96 -14.40 22.05
C ARG A 678 -44.57 -14.97 21.75
N SER A 679 -43.67 -14.14 21.16
CA SER A 679 -42.32 -14.59 20.79
C SER A 679 -41.41 -14.84 21.99
N MET A 680 -41.69 -14.19 23.13
CA MET A 680 -41.00 -14.38 24.42
C MET A 680 -41.79 -15.32 25.39
N SER A 681 -42.74 -16.06 24.92
CA SER A 681 -43.45 -17.02 25.73
C SER A 681 -42.52 -18.18 26.17
N SER A 682 -42.75 -18.72 27.37
CA SER A 682 -42.03 -19.86 27.90
C SER A 682 -42.16 -21.17 27.09
N GLY A 683 -43.09 -21.22 26.16
CA GLY A 683 -43.23 -22.31 25.19
C GLY A 683 -42.22 -22.28 24.03
N ASN A 684 -41.48 -21.18 23.85
CA ASN A 684 -40.47 -21.06 22.83
C ASN A 684 -39.08 -21.41 23.39
N PRO A 685 -38.17 -21.99 22.60
CA PRO A 685 -36.78 -22.15 22.99
C PRO A 685 -36.15 -20.81 23.34
N PRO A 686 -35.43 -20.67 24.47
CA PRO A 686 -34.84 -19.41 24.90
C PRO A 686 -33.93 -18.76 23.86
N ALA A 687 -33.15 -19.56 23.12
CA ALA A 687 -32.30 -19.08 22.02
C ALA A 687 -33.10 -18.42 20.88
N ARG A 688 -34.28 -18.97 20.53
CA ARG A 688 -35.17 -18.38 19.50
C ARG A 688 -35.74 -17.05 19.97
N SER A 689 -36.15 -16.95 21.24
CA SER A 689 -36.64 -15.69 21.82
C SER A 689 -35.55 -14.62 21.89
N ALA A 690 -34.34 -15.00 22.28
CA ALA A 690 -33.18 -14.10 22.29
C ALA A 690 -32.83 -13.61 20.88
N ALA A 691 -32.82 -14.50 19.87
CA ALA A 691 -32.60 -14.14 18.47
C ALA A 691 -33.72 -13.23 17.92
N TRP A 692 -34.97 -13.48 18.31
CA TRP A 692 -36.08 -12.60 17.95
C TRP A 692 -35.86 -11.18 18.47
N MET A 693 -35.45 -11.08 19.74
CA MET A 693 -35.14 -9.80 20.37
C MET A 693 -33.99 -9.09 19.66
N GLU A 694 -32.93 -9.81 19.28
CA GLU A 694 -31.83 -9.29 18.50
C GLU A 694 -32.33 -8.68 17.18
N GLY A 695 -33.16 -9.39 16.44
CA GLY A 695 -33.74 -8.93 15.18
C GLY A 695 -34.63 -7.69 15.34
N PHE A 696 -35.49 -7.71 16.36
CA PHE A 696 -36.43 -6.61 16.62
C PHE A 696 -35.73 -5.33 17.12
N LEU A 697 -34.71 -5.47 17.95
CA LEU A 697 -33.94 -4.33 18.51
C LEU A 697 -32.77 -3.90 17.61
N SER A 698 -32.54 -4.57 16.49
CA SER A 698 -31.55 -4.13 15.53
C SER A 698 -31.92 -2.75 14.97
N GLY A 699 -31.05 -1.76 15.17
CA GLY A 699 -31.30 -0.36 14.82
C GLY A 699 -31.46 0.59 16.00
N GLY A 700 -31.45 0.08 17.25
CA GLY A 700 -31.41 0.90 18.46
C GLY A 700 -32.34 0.44 19.59
N GLY A 701 -31.92 0.71 20.81
CA GLY A 701 -32.62 0.39 22.05
C GLY A 701 -33.63 1.43 22.50
N LEU A 702 -33.82 2.53 21.75
CA LEU A 702 -34.71 3.65 22.16
C LEU A 702 -36.18 3.19 22.34
N LEU A 703 -36.64 2.17 21.59
CA LEU A 703 -37.98 1.62 21.79
C LEU A 703 -38.22 1.10 23.21
N LEU A 704 -37.21 0.45 23.81
CA LEU A 704 -37.29 -0.01 25.21
C LEU A 704 -37.29 1.17 26.22
N VAL A 705 -36.79 2.32 25.83
CA VAL A 705 -36.82 3.52 26.66
C VAL A 705 -38.19 4.18 26.59
N HIS A 706 -38.81 4.24 25.42
CA HIS A 706 -40.05 5.00 25.19
C HIS A 706 -41.32 4.18 25.40
N ASP A 707 -41.29 2.85 25.25
CA ASP A 707 -42.45 1.97 25.53
C ASP A 707 -42.20 1.10 26.76
N PRO A 708 -42.79 1.45 27.91
CA PRO A 708 -42.64 0.69 29.14
C PRO A 708 -43.17 -0.76 29.05
N ARG A 709 -44.16 -1.01 28.18
CA ARG A 709 -44.72 -2.37 28.00
C ARG A 709 -43.72 -3.30 27.35
N LEU A 710 -43.00 -2.81 26.33
CA LEU A 710 -41.94 -3.60 25.68
C LEU A 710 -40.81 -3.91 26.65
N LEU A 711 -40.39 -2.92 27.44
CA LEU A 711 -39.33 -3.14 28.44
C LEU A 711 -39.77 -4.14 29.52
N ALA A 712 -41.03 -4.03 30.02
CA ALA A 712 -41.60 -4.96 31.00
C ALA A 712 -41.68 -6.39 30.45
N THR A 713 -42.02 -6.58 29.17
CA THR A 713 -42.02 -7.89 28.52
C THR A 713 -40.64 -8.53 28.47
N VAL A 714 -39.60 -7.74 28.12
CA VAL A 714 -38.21 -8.21 28.12
C VAL A 714 -37.76 -8.56 29.55
N ASP A 715 -38.04 -7.71 30.52
CA ASP A 715 -37.69 -7.93 31.93
C ASP A 715 -38.35 -9.19 32.49
N ALA A 716 -39.68 -9.36 32.24
CA ALA A 716 -40.43 -10.56 32.66
C ALA A 716 -39.89 -11.85 32.03
N TRP A 717 -39.51 -11.78 30.75
CA TRP A 717 -38.91 -12.93 30.07
C TRP A 717 -37.54 -13.27 30.65
N LEU A 718 -36.64 -12.29 30.81
CA LEU A 718 -35.29 -12.49 31.36
C LEU A 718 -35.34 -13.05 32.80
N THR A 719 -36.21 -12.53 33.64
CA THR A 719 -36.39 -12.99 35.03
C THR A 719 -37.09 -14.33 35.13
N GLY A 720 -37.81 -14.77 34.10
CA GLY A 720 -38.45 -16.08 34.01
C GLY A 720 -37.55 -17.21 33.47
N LEU A 721 -36.34 -16.91 33.00
CA LEU A 721 -35.40 -17.93 32.51
C LEU A 721 -34.78 -18.71 33.67
N SER A 722 -34.55 -20.05 33.47
CA SER A 722 -33.69 -20.82 34.38
C SER A 722 -32.23 -20.28 34.32
N PRO A 723 -31.40 -20.51 35.38
CA PRO A 723 -30.01 -20.11 35.37
C PRO A 723 -29.22 -20.66 34.17
N GLU A 724 -29.49 -21.93 33.80
CA GLU A 724 -28.83 -22.58 32.65
C GLU A 724 -29.25 -21.90 31.35
N ALA A 725 -30.56 -21.71 31.12
CA ALA A 725 -31.06 -21.05 29.93
C ALA A 725 -30.56 -19.57 29.80
N PHE A 726 -30.39 -18.90 30.94
CA PHE A 726 -29.83 -17.54 30.95
C PHE A 726 -28.37 -17.54 30.50
N VAL A 727 -27.57 -18.49 30.96
CA VAL A 727 -26.15 -18.63 30.55
C VAL A 727 -26.06 -18.90 29.06
N ASP A 728 -26.93 -19.74 28.51
CA ASP A 728 -26.94 -20.07 27.09
C ASP A 728 -27.28 -18.89 26.19
N VAL A 729 -28.21 -18.01 26.61
CA VAL A 729 -28.62 -16.83 25.82
C VAL A 729 -27.77 -15.59 26.11
N LEU A 730 -26.93 -15.60 27.16
CA LEU A 730 -26.13 -14.45 27.56
C LEU A 730 -25.21 -13.89 26.45
N PRO A 731 -24.56 -14.69 25.60
CA PRO A 731 -23.78 -14.17 24.47
C PRO A 731 -24.64 -13.36 23.49
N LEU A 732 -25.85 -13.83 23.18
CA LEU A 732 -26.79 -13.13 22.29
C LEU A 732 -27.25 -11.80 22.91
N LEU A 733 -27.61 -11.82 24.20
CA LEU A 733 -27.97 -10.58 24.93
C LEU A 733 -26.84 -9.57 24.97
N ARG A 734 -25.62 -10.03 25.26
CA ARG A 734 -24.43 -9.13 25.24
C ARG A 734 -24.20 -8.50 23.88
N ARG A 735 -24.40 -9.26 22.81
CA ARG A 735 -24.27 -8.75 21.46
C ARG A 735 -25.35 -7.69 21.16
N THR A 736 -26.60 -8.03 21.43
CA THR A 736 -27.74 -7.13 21.20
C THR A 736 -27.63 -5.82 21.97
N PHE A 737 -27.49 -5.89 23.31
CA PHE A 737 -27.37 -4.69 24.13
C PHE A 737 -26.02 -3.96 23.99
N GLY A 738 -24.97 -4.70 23.67
CA GLY A 738 -23.61 -4.18 23.39
C GLY A 738 -23.56 -3.31 22.12
N ALA A 739 -24.38 -3.61 21.14
CA ALA A 739 -24.50 -2.85 19.89
C ALA A 739 -25.14 -1.46 20.06
N PHE A 740 -25.86 -1.23 21.15
CA PHE A 740 -26.52 0.08 21.38
C PHE A 740 -25.48 1.18 21.69
N PRO A 741 -25.74 2.42 21.25
CA PRO A 741 -24.96 3.58 21.67
C PRO A 741 -24.90 3.71 23.21
N ALA A 742 -23.78 4.18 23.74
CA ALA A 742 -23.59 4.33 25.19
C ALA A 742 -24.67 5.16 25.90
N PRO A 743 -25.23 6.23 25.31
CA PRO A 743 -26.36 6.96 25.90
C PRO A 743 -27.62 6.10 26.06
N GLU A 744 -27.95 5.30 25.03
CA GLU A 744 -29.15 4.42 25.05
C GLU A 744 -29.02 3.36 26.14
N ARG A 745 -27.85 2.69 26.19
CA ARG A 745 -27.57 1.70 27.27
C ARG A 745 -27.74 2.29 28.67
N ARG A 746 -27.29 3.54 28.89
CA ARG A 746 -27.43 4.24 30.16
C ARG A 746 -28.90 4.58 30.49
N MET A 747 -29.68 4.96 29.47
CA MET A 747 -31.10 5.22 29.65
C MET A 747 -31.89 3.97 29.99
N ILE A 748 -31.68 2.86 29.27
CA ILE A 748 -32.28 1.57 29.56
C ILE A 748 -31.90 1.12 30.97
N GLY A 749 -30.62 1.19 31.35
CA GLY A 749 -30.15 0.84 32.69
C GLY A 749 -30.75 1.70 33.82
N ARG A 750 -31.02 2.98 33.57
CA ARG A 750 -31.76 3.83 34.54
C ARG A 750 -33.21 3.40 34.64
N ARG A 751 -33.88 3.12 33.50
CA ARG A 751 -35.29 2.71 33.46
C ARG A 751 -35.50 1.37 34.19
N VAL A 752 -34.61 0.39 33.96
CA VAL A 752 -34.65 -0.91 34.65
C VAL A 752 -34.47 -0.75 36.15
N ARG A 753 -33.54 0.11 36.60
CA ARG A 753 -33.35 0.38 38.05
C ARG A 753 -34.52 1.12 38.70
N SER A 754 -35.20 2.00 37.97
CA SER A 754 -36.39 2.71 38.46
C SER A 754 -37.66 1.89 38.35
N GLY A 755 -37.71 0.86 37.45
CA GLY A 755 -38.89 0.02 37.24
C GLY A 755 -39.21 -0.97 38.37
N GLY A 756 -38.26 -1.19 39.32
CA GLY A 756 -38.57 -1.88 40.58
C GLY A 756 -39.65 -1.16 41.44
N ALA A 757 -39.96 0.11 41.16
CA ALA A 757 -40.97 0.88 41.82
C ALA A 757 -42.38 0.81 41.19
N LEU A 758 -42.49 0.21 39.96
CA LEU A 758 -43.76 0.14 39.21
C LEU A 758 -44.66 -1.07 39.55
N ARG A 759 -44.28 -1.92 40.52
CA ARG A 759 -45.11 -3.08 40.98
C ARG A 759 -46.09 -2.73 42.11
N ALA A 760 -46.19 -1.51 42.54
CA ALA A 760 -47.15 -1.14 43.56
C ALA A 760 -47.81 0.22 43.23
N GLY A 761 -49.04 0.23 42.82
CA GLY A 761 -49.88 1.42 42.99
C GLY A 761 -50.68 1.86 41.78
N SER A 762 -51.91 1.69 41.88
CA SER A 762 -53.09 2.44 41.41
C SER A 762 -52.96 3.56 40.36
N PRO A 763 -53.91 3.70 39.46
CA PRO A 763 -53.93 4.76 38.44
C PRO A 763 -54.33 6.08 39.10
N GLY A 764 -53.46 7.04 39.05
CA GLY A 764 -53.78 8.41 39.43
C GLY A 764 -52.59 9.17 39.99
N GLY A 765 -52.04 10.05 39.21
CA GLY A 765 -51.06 11.03 39.63
C GLY A 765 -49.94 11.20 38.64
N ASP A 766 -49.98 12.23 37.82
CA ASP A 766 -48.87 12.81 37.10
C ASP A 766 -47.76 13.19 38.12
N GLU A 767 -46.82 12.32 38.44
CA GLU A 767 -45.55 12.72 39.05
C GLU A 767 -44.56 12.99 37.92
N GLU A 768 -44.47 14.25 37.56
CA GLU A 768 -43.36 14.84 36.88
C GLU A 768 -42.05 14.34 37.50
N ALA A 769 -41.25 13.62 36.70
CA ALA A 769 -39.89 13.29 37.06
C ALA A 769 -39.17 14.62 37.36
N GLY A 770 -38.87 14.85 38.63
CA GLY A 770 -38.30 16.10 39.12
C GLY A 770 -37.03 16.51 38.41
N TYR A 771 -37.22 17.35 37.44
CA TYR A 771 -36.14 18.27 37.03
C TYR A 771 -36.01 19.28 38.19
N ASP A 772 -34.81 19.50 38.66
CA ASP A 772 -34.53 20.61 39.58
C ASP A 772 -34.76 21.92 38.83
N ASP A 773 -35.95 22.46 39.00
CA ASP A 773 -36.40 23.72 38.38
C ASP A 773 -35.46 24.86 38.69
N GLY A 774 -34.73 24.82 39.81
CA GLY A 774 -33.71 25.82 40.19
C GLY A 774 -32.47 25.72 39.27
N LEU A 775 -32.01 24.52 38.96
CA LEU A 775 -30.88 24.31 38.04
C LEU A 775 -31.29 24.49 36.56
N ALA A 776 -32.53 24.16 36.23
CA ALA A 776 -33.05 24.29 34.86
C ALA A 776 -33.41 25.76 34.53
N ALA A 777 -33.72 26.61 35.47
CA ALA A 777 -34.15 27.99 35.28
C ALA A 777 -33.13 28.87 34.53
N GLY A 778 -31.86 28.59 34.67
CA GLY A 778 -30.78 29.25 33.92
C GLY A 778 -30.81 28.90 32.44
N ALA A 779 -30.92 27.61 32.11
CA ALA A 779 -30.96 27.10 30.73
C ALA A 779 -32.26 27.54 30.03
N VAL A 780 -33.41 27.48 30.72
CA VAL A 780 -34.69 27.91 30.18
C VAL A 780 -34.72 29.42 29.89
N ARG A 781 -34.06 30.25 30.70
CA ARG A 781 -33.90 31.69 30.43
C ARG A 781 -33.08 31.92 29.17
N THR A 782 -31.94 31.25 29.05
CA THR A 782 -31.07 31.34 27.86
C THR A 782 -31.80 30.94 26.58
N VAL A 783 -32.59 29.86 26.61
CA VAL A 783 -33.37 29.39 25.45
C VAL A 783 -34.49 30.42 25.12
N ARG A 784 -35.17 30.98 26.12
CA ARG A 784 -36.16 32.06 25.91
C ARG A 784 -35.54 33.32 25.34
N ASP A 785 -34.35 33.70 25.80
CA ASP A 785 -33.64 34.86 25.27
C ASP A 785 -33.19 34.63 23.80
N ILE A 786 -32.78 33.43 23.44
CA ILE A 786 -32.46 33.06 22.07
C ILE A 786 -33.71 33.08 21.17
N LEU A 787 -34.79 32.45 21.60
CA LEU A 787 -36.06 32.43 20.86
C LEU A 787 -36.73 33.83 20.80
N GLY A 788 -36.59 34.65 21.83
CA GLY A 788 -37.10 36.03 21.85
C GLY A 788 -36.30 36.98 20.96
N ARG A 789 -35.04 36.70 20.65
CA ARG A 789 -34.23 37.50 19.72
C ARG A 789 -34.56 37.20 18.26
N GLU A 790 -35.10 36.01 17.94
CA GLU A 790 -35.51 35.66 16.57
C GLU A 790 -36.87 36.27 16.18
N THR A 791 -37.73 36.69 17.14
CA THR A 791 -39.04 37.29 16.86
C THR A 791 -39.07 38.82 16.93
N GLY A 792 -37.93 39.46 17.24
CA GLY A 792 -37.81 40.93 17.40
C GLY A 792 -37.28 41.69 16.19
N GLY A 793 -37.29 41.13 15.00
CA GLY A 793 -36.81 41.72 13.74
C GLY A 793 -37.93 42.27 12.86
N ARG A 794 -38.75 43.23 13.34
CA ARG A 794 -39.56 44.16 12.51
C ARG A 794 -39.62 45.49 13.18
N LEU A 795 -38.82 46.38 12.70
CA LEU A 795 -39.13 47.77 12.29
C LEU A 795 -37.86 48.39 11.77
#